data_14f6e7a244f680833d6e6c8cbc6afb7c
#
_entry.id   14f6e7a244f680833d6e6c8cbc6afb7c
#
_cell.length_a   1.000
_cell.length_b   1.000
_cell.length_c   1.000
_cell.angle_alpha   90.00
_cell.angle_beta   90.00
_cell.angle_gamma   90.00
#
_symmetry.space_group_name_H-M   'P 1'
#
loop_
_entity.id
_entity.type
_entity.pdbx_description
1 polymer ?
#
loop_
_entity_poly.entity_id
_entity_poly.type
_entity_poly.pdbx_seq_one_letter_code
_entity_poly.pdbx_strand_id
1 'polypeptide(L)'
;MPRREITEILNLMENTENIRNIGFVGHIDHGKTTLSDSLLSEAGLLSPDLAGEARALDYLEEEQKRGITMKSTNISLLYQKSLKGHDPFLINLVDTPGHLDFSGKVTRALRLIDGVVVVVDAVEEIIAQSETVIKQALQEGVRPVLFINKVDRLIRELKLSDEKIKLKYTRIINDFNTLIERFADKPFNKEWQVSPIDENVAFGSALHKWGFTLKILENSDLKFSDIRERYKKETYSKETYADLAVYFPIHNAILGMVVDHLPNPMQAQKYRIRKIWDGDLNADIGKAMVNCDPEGPLVICMSKVQADKHDIVATGRIFSGNCAKKGQVYLLRENREGTIQRLSLFMGQRREQVENIPVGNIVAIEGLKKIKSGETIIERDFHSGMIPFENVKYVSTPVVTVSIEPEYLRDLEKMKELVENLLIEDPNLDFDINEENGEFLLSGMGPLHLEVSTDEIAKRGVKVSVSPPRPVFKESCKSSSKIISINSPNKQNSLKVKVQRLEHNIARELHKIHSSNGFTNIKVKELLLNQKITEINEIEKIWNIDLNQNVLIYQGDTQIEDNHKELILEIINKIQINGPLCGEKLTEILITIIDLKISSLDEEIAFTELSSMFYEGIKKALINAELILLEPIYHTIIQLPPSYIKNTLSVLSKHSAKINKMNQEKQYQAIIDILIPVRHSIQFAEEIRSITSGKAFWQNEFYAFMEVPDHEAQQIVNDLRFRKGLSW
;
A
#
# COMPACT_ATOMS: atom_id res chain seq x y z
N MET A 1 14.65 23.09 18.51
CA MET A 1 13.44 23.80 19.00
C MET A 1 13.60 24.23 20.43
N PRO A 2 13.13 25.42 20.81
CA PRO A 2 13.09 25.81 22.20
C PRO A 2 12.14 24.88 22.99
N ARG A 3 12.48 24.54 24.22
CA ARG A 3 11.63 23.74 25.14
C ARG A 3 10.18 24.22 25.23
N ARG A 4 9.94 25.49 24.94
CA ARG A 4 8.62 26.11 24.93
C ARG A 4 7.66 25.54 23.88
N GLU A 5 8.16 25.24 22.67
CA GLU A 5 7.35 24.69 21.56
C GLU A 5 6.92 23.25 21.85
N ILE A 6 7.78 22.42 22.49
CA ILE A 6 7.42 21.06 22.87
C ILE A 6 6.29 21.07 23.91
N THR A 7 6.36 21.97 24.89
CA THR A 7 5.30 22.11 25.90
C THR A 7 3.98 22.57 25.28
N GLU A 8 4.03 23.44 24.28
CA GLU A 8 2.85 23.91 23.55
C GLU A 8 2.22 22.78 22.71
N ILE A 9 3.01 21.97 22.03
CA ILE A 9 2.55 20.78 21.31
C ILE A 9 1.87 19.80 22.28
N LEU A 10 2.48 19.50 23.43
CA LEU A 10 1.91 18.57 24.40
C LEU A 10 0.55 19.07 24.94
N ASN A 11 0.41 20.35 25.18
CA ASN A 11 -0.87 20.94 25.62
C ASN A 11 -1.95 20.86 24.52
N LEU A 12 -1.56 21.06 23.24
CA LEU A 12 -2.49 20.99 22.12
C LEU A 12 -2.94 19.56 21.80
N MET A 13 -2.10 18.56 22.12
CA MET A 13 -2.46 17.14 21.92
C MET A 13 -3.68 16.71 22.74
N GLU A 14 -3.99 17.38 23.83
CA GLU A 14 -5.17 17.11 24.66
C GLU A 14 -6.46 17.64 24.01
N ASN A 15 -6.35 18.62 23.10
CA ASN A 15 -7.50 19.23 22.45
C ASN A 15 -7.69 18.64 21.03
N THR A 16 -8.49 17.58 20.90
CA THR A 16 -8.76 16.90 19.64
C THR A 16 -9.37 17.80 18.56
N GLU A 17 -10.03 18.90 18.90
CA GLU A 17 -10.60 19.86 17.94
C GLU A 17 -9.50 20.58 17.15
N ASN A 18 -8.37 20.83 17.80
CA ASN A 18 -7.24 21.55 17.21
C ASN A 18 -6.19 20.63 16.56
N ILE A 19 -6.46 19.34 16.47
CA ILE A 19 -5.59 18.36 15.80
C ILE A 19 -6.03 18.17 14.35
N ARG A 20 -5.06 18.09 13.42
CA ARG A 20 -5.27 17.65 12.04
C ARG A 20 -4.21 16.60 11.70
N ASN A 21 -4.66 15.38 11.41
CA ASN A 21 -3.80 14.33 10.89
C ASN A 21 -3.95 14.28 9.39
N ILE A 22 -2.93 14.71 8.68
CA ILE A 22 -2.98 14.89 7.23
C ILE A 22 -1.85 14.17 6.51
N GLY A 23 -2.07 13.88 5.23
CA GLY A 23 -1.03 13.37 4.36
C GLY A 23 -0.97 14.12 3.04
N PHE A 24 0.20 14.08 2.41
CA PHE A 24 0.36 14.52 1.03
C PHE A 24 0.38 13.33 0.11
N VAL A 25 -0.49 13.33 -0.91
CA VAL A 25 -0.55 12.28 -1.94
C VAL A 25 -0.54 12.90 -3.33
N GLY A 26 -0.11 12.12 -4.29
CA GLY A 26 -0.02 12.52 -5.70
C GLY A 26 1.07 11.73 -6.41
N HIS A 27 1.24 11.99 -7.70
CA HIS A 27 2.25 11.33 -8.52
C HIS A 27 3.69 11.67 -8.11
N ILE A 28 4.65 10.88 -8.61
CA ILE A 28 6.07 11.21 -8.57
C ILE A 28 6.25 12.59 -9.24
N ASP A 29 7.18 13.38 -8.72
CA ASP A 29 7.51 14.71 -9.23
C ASP A 29 6.39 15.77 -9.22
N HIS A 30 5.18 15.47 -8.71
CA HIS A 30 4.15 16.51 -8.52
C HIS A 30 4.49 17.53 -7.43
N GLY A 31 5.56 17.29 -6.66
CA GLY A 31 6.13 18.24 -5.69
C GLY A 31 5.63 18.07 -4.26
N LYS A 32 5.24 16.86 -3.85
CA LYS A 32 4.85 16.53 -2.46
C LYS A 32 5.95 16.86 -1.45
N THR A 33 7.14 16.29 -1.63
CA THR A 33 8.29 16.49 -0.73
C THR A 33 8.76 17.95 -0.74
N THR A 34 8.74 18.61 -1.93
CA THR A 34 9.03 20.05 -2.03
C THR A 34 8.03 20.90 -1.25
N LEU A 35 6.74 20.52 -1.25
CA LEU A 35 5.71 21.18 -0.44
C LEU A 35 5.98 20.94 1.04
N SER A 36 6.27 19.71 1.44
CA SER A 36 6.62 19.35 2.84
C SER A 36 7.82 20.19 3.32
N ASP A 37 8.91 20.28 2.54
CA ASP A 37 10.07 21.09 2.89
C ASP A 37 9.74 22.58 3.06
N SER A 38 8.85 23.11 2.20
CA SER A 38 8.42 24.50 2.30
C SER A 38 7.68 24.77 3.60
N LEU A 39 6.81 23.84 4.03
CA LEU A 39 6.09 23.94 5.31
C LEU A 39 7.03 23.79 6.51
N LEU A 40 8.02 22.89 6.43
CA LEU A 40 9.05 22.71 7.47
C LEU A 40 9.91 23.94 7.67
N SER A 41 10.24 24.61 6.58
CA SER A 41 11.00 25.86 6.62
C SER A 41 10.25 26.96 7.37
N GLU A 42 8.96 27.10 7.10
CA GLU A 42 8.11 28.08 7.78
C GLU A 42 7.88 27.75 9.25
N ALA A 43 7.82 26.46 9.59
CA ALA A 43 7.78 26.02 10.98
C ALA A 43 9.12 26.14 11.74
N GLY A 44 10.17 26.69 11.09
CA GLY A 44 11.50 26.83 11.68
C GLY A 44 12.25 25.52 11.90
N LEU A 45 11.77 24.42 11.31
CA LEU A 45 12.38 23.10 11.40
C LEU A 45 13.43 22.83 10.33
N LEU A 46 13.44 23.66 9.28
CA LEU A 46 14.38 23.62 8.18
C LEU A 46 14.87 25.04 7.86
N SER A 47 16.16 25.17 7.51
CA SER A 47 16.68 26.47 7.04
C SER A 47 15.96 26.92 5.77
N PRO A 48 15.55 28.20 5.63
CA PRO A 48 14.91 28.73 4.44
C PRO A 48 15.70 28.52 3.15
N ASP A 49 17.03 28.54 3.21
CA ASP A 49 17.92 28.35 2.06
C ASP A 49 17.93 26.90 1.55
N LEU A 50 17.61 25.94 2.43
CA LEU A 50 17.59 24.51 2.12
C LEU A 50 16.20 24.01 1.70
N ALA A 51 15.14 24.76 1.96
CA ALA A 51 13.78 24.34 1.65
C ALA A 51 13.53 24.23 0.14
N GLY A 52 13.05 23.06 -0.27
CA GLY A 52 12.81 22.73 -1.68
C GLY A 52 14.00 22.11 -2.41
N GLU A 53 15.22 22.27 -1.87
CA GLU A 53 16.44 21.63 -2.40
C GLU A 53 16.93 20.48 -1.52
N ALA A 54 16.73 20.59 -0.19
CA ALA A 54 17.29 19.67 0.79
C ALA A 54 16.54 18.33 0.91
N ARG A 55 15.29 18.26 0.42
CA ARG A 55 14.44 17.06 0.63
C ARG A 55 14.56 16.55 2.07
N ALA A 56 14.27 17.42 3.02
CA ALA A 56 14.56 17.20 4.43
C ALA A 56 13.81 15.99 5.02
N LEU A 57 12.71 15.58 4.41
CA LEU A 57 11.96 14.38 4.75
C LEU A 57 12.48 13.12 4.04
N ASP A 58 13.24 13.27 2.96
CA ASP A 58 13.93 12.19 2.25
C ASP A 58 15.30 11.96 2.92
N TYR A 59 15.33 11.27 4.06
CA TYR A 59 16.56 11.09 4.85
C TYR A 59 17.42 9.89 4.44
N LEU A 60 16.94 9.06 3.51
CA LEU A 60 17.75 8.01 2.92
C LEU A 60 18.61 8.61 1.80
N GLU A 61 19.91 8.27 1.78
CA GLU A 61 20.80 8.70 0.70
C GLU A 61 20.27 8.32 -0.69
N GLU A 62 19.59 7.17 -0.80
CA GLU A 62 18.98 6.72 -2.05
C GLU A 62 17.80 7.60 -2.48
N GLU A 63 16.98 8.06 -1.54
CA GLU A 63 15.90 9.02 -1.82
C GLU A 63 16.46 10.31 -2.40
N GLN A 64 17.52 10.82 -1.78
CA GLN A 64 18.20 12.04 -2.23
C GLN A 64 18.88 11.86 -3.60
N LYS A 65 19.61 10.74 -3.81
CA LYS A 65 20.29 10.44 -5.08
C LYS A 65 19.32 10.26 -6.24
N ARG A 66 18.23 9.54 -6.02
CA ARG A 66 17.24 9.20 -7.05
C ARG A 66 16.16 10.25 -7.20
N GLY A 67 16.03 11.12 -6.20
CA GLY A 67 15.03 12.19 -6.20
C GLY A 67 13.60 11.69 -5.98
N ILE A 68 13.40 10.53 -5.35
CA ILE A 68 12.07 9.94 -5.07
C ILE A 68 11.95 9.58 -3.60
N THR A 69 10.78 9.85 -2.99
CA THR A 69 10.45 9.43 -1.62
C THR A 69 10.11 7.93 -1.61
N MET A 70 10.77 7.15 -0.77
CA MET A 70 10.62 5.70 -0.66
C MET A 70 9.98 5.25 0.65
N LYS A 71 10.19 6.03 1.73
CA LYS A 71 9.63 5.76 3.06
C LYS A 71 8.71 6.91 3.49
N SER A 72 7.53 6.59 4.05
CA SER A 72 6.68 7.61 4.65
C SER A 72 7.36 8.24 5.86
N THR A 73 7.23 9.55 6.02
CA THR A 73 7.82 10.32 7.12
C THR A 73 6.74 11.05 7.87
N ASN A 74 6.82 11.06 9.20
CA ASN A 74 5.85 11.72 10.07
C ASN A 74 6.49 12.93 10.74
N ILE A 75 5.73 14.02 10.83
CA ILE A 75 6.17 15.23 11.53
C ILE A 75 4.98 15.96 12.15
N SER A 76 5.18 16.52 13.33
CA SER A 76 4.20 17.35 14.01
C SER A 76 4.61 18.83 13.89
N LEU A 77 3.71 19.67 13.39
CA LEU A 77 3.89 21.09 13.15
C LEU A 77 2.87 21.91 13.95
N LEU A 78 3.29 23.09 14.42
CA LEU A 78 2.37 24.10 14.96
C LEU A 78 1.95 25.05 13.85
N TYR A 79 0.66 25.30 13.72
CA TYR A 79 0.12 26.30 12.80
C TYR A 79 -0.79 27.26 13.55
N GLN A 80 -0.47 28.56 13.45
CA GLN A 80 -1.28 29.63 14.01
C GLN A 80 -1.96 30.40 12.89
N LYS A 81 -3.28 30.32 12.83
CA LYS A 81 -4.05 31.10 11.87
C LYS A 81 -3.88 32.60 12.16
N SER A 82 -3.66 33.40 11.11
CA SER A 82 -3.30 34.84 11.21
C SER A 82 -4.33 35.74 11.92
N LEU A 83 -5.49 35.23 12.29
CA LEU A 83 -6.52 35.98 13.02
C LEU A 83 -6.22 35.94 14.54
N LYS A 84 -5.96 37.09 15.13
CA LYS A 84 -5.76 37.23 16.59
C LYS A 84 -6.95 36.62 17.36
N GLY A 85 -6.67 35.64 18.23
CA GLY A 85 -7.63 35.07 19.16
C GLY A 85 -8.06 33.64 18.92
N HIS A 86 -7.48 32.93 17.94
CA HIS A 86 -7.66 31.49 17.78
C HIS A 86 -6.47 30.74 18.38
N ASP A 87 -6.78 29.63 19.09
CA ASP A 87 -5.75 28.70 19.56
C ASP A 87 -4.98 28.13 18.38
N PRO A 88 -3.67 27.85 18.53
CA PRO A 88 -2.88 27.20 17.49
C PRO A 88 -3.40 25.79 17.19
N PHE A 89 -3.08 25.28 16.00
CA PHE A 89 -3.42 23.93 15.57
C PHE A 89 -2.18 23.05 15.57
N LEU A 90 -2.35 21.80 15.99
CA LEU A 90 -1.37 20.75 15.84
C LEU A 90 -1.62 20.00 14.54
N ILE A 91 -0.69 20.09 13.59
CA ILE A 91 -0.76 19.41 12.31
C ILE A 91 0.21 18.23 12.34
N ASN A 92 -0.30 17.00 12.37
CA ASN A 92 0.48 15.79 12.18
C ASN A 92 0.52 15.48 10.69
N LEU A 93 1.64 15.78 10.05
CA LEU A 93 1.86 15.58 8.62
C LEU A 93 2.53 14.24 8.37
N VAL A 94 1.98 13.47 7.43
CA VAL A 94 2.55 12.22 6.91
C VAL A 94 2.89 12.42 5.44
N ASP A 95 4.18 12.49 5.11
CA ASP A 95 4.62 12.47 3.72
C ASP A 95 4.62 11.05 3.17
N THR A 96 4.16 10.85 1.93
CA THR A 96 3.98 9.54 1.34
C THR A 96 4.79 9.35 0.07
N PRO A 97 5.28 8.11 -0.18
CA PRO A 97 5.91 7.79 -1.46
C PRO A 97 4.99 8.09 -2.65
N GLY A 98 5.60 8.44 -3.77
CA GLY A 98 4.87 8.65 -5.03
C GLY A 98 4.99 7.49 -6.01
N HIS A 99 5.90 6.53 -5.82
CA HIS A 99 6.15 5.43 -6.76
C HIS A 99 5.22 4.23 -6.49
N LEU A 100 4.75 3.56 -7.56
CA LEU A 100 3.84 2.41 -7.45
C LEU A 100 4.46 1.22 -6.70
N ASP A 101 5.76 0.98 -6.85
CA ASP A 101 6.47 -0.07 -6.12
C ASP A 101 6.35 0.09 -4.59
N PHE A 102 6.03 1.30 -4.12
CA PHE A 102 5.83 1.64 -2.70
C PHE A 102 4.37 1.94 -2.34
N SER A 103 3.41 1.57 -3.20
CA SER A 103 1.97 1.82 -2.99
C SER A 103 1.43 1.24 -1.69
N GLY A 104 1.96 0.11 -1.23
CA GLY A 104 1.62 -0.46 0.07
C GLY A 104 1.98 0.44 1.26
N LYS A 105 3.05 1.23 1.15
CA LYS A 105 3.43 2.23 2.17
C LYS A 105 2.46 3.41 2.19
N VAL A 106 1.93 3.80 1.02
CA VAL A 106 0.89 4.83 0.91
C VAL A 106 -0.39 4.37 1.60
N THR A 107 -0.86 3.16 1.29
CA THR A 107 -2.10 2.63 1.90
C THR A 107 -2.00 2.54 3.43
N ARG A 108 -0.85 2.16 3.96
CA ARG A 108 -0.60 2.15 5.42
C ARG A 108 -0.62 3.56 6.01
N ALA A 109 -0.01 4.53 5.34
CA ALA A 109 -0.01 5.92 5.78
C ALA A 109 -1.44 6.49 5.86
N LEU A 110 -2.32 6.11 4.93
CA LEU A 110 -3.73 6.51 4.92
C LEU A 110 -4.51 6.08 6.18
N ARG A 111 -4.06 5.04 6.90
CA ARG A 111 -4.66 4.63 8.19
C ARG A 111 -4.37 5.60 9.32
N LEU A 112 -3.27 6.34 9.26
CA LEU A 112 -2.88 7.30 10.29
C LEU A 112 -3.62 8.63 10.16
N ILE A 113 -4.02 9.03 8.95
CA ILE A 113 -4.48 10.38 8.61
C ILE A 113 -6.00 10.45 8.49
N ASP A 114 -6.56 11.64 8.72
CA ASP A 114 -7.99 11.93 8.64
C ASP A 114 -8.36 12.71 7.38
N GLY A 115 -7.39 13.45 6.84
CA GLY A 115 -7.52 14.22 5.63
C GLY A 115 -6.29 14.15 4.74
N VAL A 116 -6.44 14.47 3.47
CA VAL A 116 -5.35 14.42 2.49
C VAL A 116 -5.33 15.65 1.60
N VAL A 117 -4.14 16.21 1.40
CA VAL A 117 -3.90 17.22 0.37
C VAL A 117 -3.41 16.49 -0.88
N VAL A 118 -4.22 16.48 -1.91
CA VAL A 118 -3.86 15.89 -3.20
C VAL A 118 -3.08 16.91 -4.01
N VAL A 119 -1.82 16.62 -4.28
CA VAL A 119 -0.91 17.50 -5.03
C VAL A 119 -0.90 17.11 -6.49
N VAL A 120 -1.32 18.02 -7.36
CA VAL A 120 -1.41 17.81 -8.82
C VAL A 120 -0.56 18.82 -9.55
N ASP A 121 0.32 18.35 -10.45
CA ASP A 121 1.09 19.23 -11.36
C ASP A 121 0.13 19.88 -12.37
N ALA A 122 0.13 21.21 -12.45
CA ALA A 122 -0.72 21.97 -13.35
C ALA A 122 -0.45 21.69 -14.85
N VAL A 123 0.71 21.15 -15.21
CA VAL A 123 1.10 20.80 -16.58
C VAL A 123 0.65 19.39 -16.92
N GLU A 124 0.93 18.42 -16.05
CA GLU A 124 0.68 16.99 -16.26
C GLU A 124 -0.78 16.61 -15.98
N GLU A 125 -1.48 17.39 -15.16
CA GLU A 125 -2.88 17.16 -14.76
C GLU A 125 -3.03 15.88 -13.93
N ILE A 126 -4.23 15.27 -13.87
CA ILE A 126 -4.45 14.00 -13.18
C ILE A 126 -4.07 12.86 -14.13
N ILE A 127 -3.16 12.02 -13.70
CA ILE A 127 -2.71 10.82 -14.42
C ILE A 127 -3.09 9.56 -13.66
N ALA A 128 -2.98 8.39 -14.30
CA ALA A 128 -3.46 7.11 -13.75
C ALA A 128 -2.98 6.79 -12.33
N GLN A 129 -1.73 7.12 -12.01
CA GLN A 129 -1.20 6.91 -10.66
C GLN A 129 -1.86 7.85 -9.63
N SER A 130 -2.08 9.11 -9.99
CA SER A 130 -2.83 10.04 -9.14
C SER A 130 -4.24 9.49 -8.88
N GLU A 131 -4.91 8.95 -9.91
CA GLU A 131 -6.21 8.31 -9.78
C GLU A 131 -6.19 7.14 -8.79
N THR A 132 -5.18 6.26 -8.88
CA THR A 132 -5.04 5.10 -7.98
C THR A 132 -4.91 5.55 -6.52
N VAL A 133 -4.06 6.52 -6.23
CA VAL A 133 -3.84 7.01 -4.86
C VAL A 133 -5.06 7.78 -4.32
N ILE A 134 -5.72 8.57 -5.16
CA ILE A 134 -6.98 9.27 -4.80
C ILE A 134 -8.06 8.24 -4.48
N LYS A 135 -8.22 7.21 -5.31
CA LYS A 135 -9.16 6.10 -5.07
C LYS A 135 -8.90 5.42 -3.73
N GLN A 136 -7.63 5.10 -3.42
CA GLN A 136 -7.25 4.50 -2.14
C GLN A 136 -7.65 5.40 -0.96
N ALA A 137 -7.34 6.70 -1.02
CA ALA A 137 -7.69 7.65 0.03
C ALA A 137 -9.20 7.72 0.26
N LEU A 138 -10.00 7.78 -0.81
CA LEU A 138 -11.46 7.82 -0.74
C LEU A 138 -12.05 6.50 -0.17
N GLN A 139 -11.48 5.36 -0.55
CA GLN A 139 -11.88 4.05 -0.03
C GLN A 139 -11.58 3.89 1.45
N GLU A 140 -10.48 4.45 1.96
CA GLU A 140 -10.13 4.49 3.39
C GLU A 140 -10.92 5.58 4.17
N GLY A 141 -11.81 6.31 3.50
CA GLY A 141 -12.61 7.37 4.12
C GLY A 141 -11.79 8.59 4.53
N VAL A 142 -10.71 8.89 3.81
CA VAL A 142 -9.88 10.09 4.05
C VAL A 142 -10.40 11.23 3.21
N ARG A 143 -10.75 12.36 3.86
CA ARG A 143 -11.32 13.54 3.17
C ARG A 143 -10.25 14.27 2.36
N PRO A 144 -10.46 14.53 1.05
CA PRO A 144 -9.48 15.21 0.22
C PRO A 144 -9.70 16.72 0.15
N VAL A 145 -8.59 17.46 -0.07
CA VAL A 145 -8.53 18.82 -0.61
C VAL A 145 -7.50 18.84 -1.75
N LEU A 146 -7.54 19.83 -2.63
CA LEU A 146 -6.75 19.86 -3.85
C LEU A 146 -5.73 21.01 -3.82
N PHE A 147 -4.46 20.70 -4.11
CA PHE A 147 -3.42 21.68 -4.40
C PHE A 147 -2.92 21.53 -5.84
N ILE A 148 -3.17 22.53 -6.67
CA ILE A 148 -2.66 22.61 -8.05
C ILE A 148 -1.30 23.29 -8.02
N ASN A 149 -0.24 22.48 -8.10
CA ASN A 149 1.15 22.87 -7.97
C ASN A 149 1.80 23.20 -9.33
N LYS A 150 2.97 23.80 -9.30
CA LYS A 150 3.80 24.17 -10.47
C LYS A 150 3.10 25.11 -11.46
N VAL A 151 2.30 26.01 -10.94
CA VAL A 151 1.63 27.05 -11.73
C VAL A 151 2.64 27.93 -12.50
N ASP A 152 3.82 28.12 -11.94
CA ASP A 152 4.94 28.80 -12.60
C ASP A 152 5.31 28.20 -13.97
N ARG A 153 5.21 26.86 -14.12
CA ARG A 153 5.50 26.17 -15.39
C ARG A 153 4.47 26.50 -16.48
N LEU A 154 3.19 26.69 -16.12
CA LEU A 154 2.17 27.11 -17.09
C LEU A 154 2.51 28.48 -17.70
N ILE A 155 3.09 29.36 -16.90
CA ILE A 155 3.44 30.74 -17.29
C ILE A 155 4.76 30.76 -18.07
N ARG A 156 5.79 30.09 -17.56
CA ARG A 156 7.16 30.16 -18.09
C ARG A 156 7.44 29.23 -19.26
N GLU A 157 7.10 27.95 -19.07
CA GLU A 157 7.42 26.89 -20.04
C GLU A 157 6.37 26.88 -21.16
N LEU A 158 5.09 26.80 -20.78
CA LEU A 158 4.00 26.69 -21.75
C LEU A 158 3.49 28.04 -22.26
N LYS A 159 3.85 29.16 -21.61
CA LYS A 159 3.49 30.54 -21.97
C LYS A 159 1.99 30.70 -22.30
N LEU A 160 1.13 30.07 -21.47
CA LEU A 160 -0.31 30.05 -21.72
C LEU A 160 -0.96 31.43 -21.46
N SER A 161 -2.04 31.73 -22.17
CA SER A 161 -2.93 32.85 -21.83
C SER A 161 -3.77 32.53 -20.58
N ASP A 162 -4.30 33.59 -19.93
CA ASP A 162 -5.13 33.43 -18.71
C ASP A 162 -6.35 32.54 -18.95
N GLU A 163 -6.97 32.64 -20.12
CA GLU A 163 -8.10 31.78 -20.51
C GLU A 163 -7.70 30.31 -20.58
N LYS A 164 -6.54 30.00 -21.18
CA LYS A 164 -6.03 28.61 -21.26
C LYS A 164 -5.63 28.07 -19.89
N ILE A 165 -5.06 28.89 -19.02
CA ILE A 165 -4.74 28.51 -17.63
C ILE A 165 -6.04 28.21 -16.87
N LYS A 166 -7.05 29.07 -17.00
CA LYS A 166 -8.38 28.88 -16.38
C LYS A 166 -9.04 27.58 -16.87
N LEU A 167 -8.99 27.29 -18.17
CA LEU A 167 -9.50 26.05 -18.74
C LEU A 167 -8.79 24.81 -18.16
N LYS A 168 -7.46 24.87 -17.99
CA LYS A 168 -6.73 23.76 -17.36
C LYS A 168 -7.14 23.53 -15.90
N TYR A 169 -7.27 24.60 -15.13
CA TYR A 169 -7.74 24.48 -13.74
C TYR A 169 -9.14 23.87 -13.68
N THR A 170 -10.06 24.36 -14.50
CA THR A 170 -11.42 23.81 -14.56
C THR A 170 -11.40 22.31 -14.90
N ARG A 171 -10.55 21.89 -15.84
CA ARG A 171 -10.41 20.48 -16.21
C ARG A 171 -9.90 19.63 -15.04
N ILE A 172 -8.80 20.05 -14.40
CA ILE A 172 -8.22 19.32 -13.25
C ILE A 172 -9.26 19.17 -12.13
N ILE A 173 -10.00 20.23 -11.82
CA ILE A 173 -11.03 20.23 -10.77
C ILE A 173 -12.20 19.30 -11.13
N ASN A 174 -12.66 19.32 -12.39
CA ASN A 174 -13.73 18.46 -12.85
C ASN A 174 -13.32 16.99 -12.85
N ASP A 175 -12.11 16.68 -13.33
CA ASP A 175 -11.57 15.31 -13.33
C ASP A 175 -11.44 14.79 -11.89
N PHE A 176 -10.96 15.65 -10.96
CA PHE A 176 -10.88 15.31 -9.55
C PHE A 176 -12.25 15.05 -8.90
N ASN A 177 -13.24 15.91 -9.17
CA ASN A 177 -14.60 15.74 -8.66
C ASN A 177 -15.27 14.49 -9.23
N THR A 178 -14.97 14.13 -10.49
CA THR A 178 -15.46 12.88 -11.10
C THR A 178 -14.90 11.64 -10.35
N LEU A 179 -13.65 11.69 -9.90
CA LEU A 179 -13.08 10.62 -9.09
C LEU A 179 -13.75 10.54 -7.71
N ILE A 180 -14.00 11.69 -7.07
CA ILE A 180 -14.73 11.73 -5.79
C ILE A 180 -16.14 11.15 -5.95
N GLU A 181 -16.88 11.55 -6.98
CA GLU A 181 -18.22 11.04 -7.24
C GLU A 181 -18.25 9.53 -7.45
N ARG A 182 -17.22 8.99 -8.12
CA ARG A 182 -17.13 7.58 -8.47
C ARG A 182 -16.67 6.68 -7.31
N PHE A 183 -15.78 7.16 -6.45
CA PHE A 183 -15.09 6.30 -5.48
C PHE A 183 -15.38 6.60 -4.02
N ALA A 184 -15.91 7.77 -3.68
CA ALA A 184 -16.35 8.07 -2.32
C ALA A 184 -17.74 7.49 -2.04
N ASP A 185 -17.98 7.04 -0.81
CA ASP A 185 -19.29 6.57 -0.40
C ASP A 185 -20.31 7.71 -0.29
N LYS A 186 -21.59 7.37 -0.38
CA LYS A 186 -22.65 8.32 -0.04
C LYS A 186 -22.72 8.57 1.47
N PRO A 187 -22.90 9.81 1.95
CA PRO A 187 -23.17 11.05 1.17
C PRO A 187 -21.91 11.76 0.68
N PHE A 188 -20.71 11.31 1.09
CA PHE A 188 -19.42 11.98 0.89
C PHE A 188 -19.06 12.20 -0.59
N ASN A 189 -19.56 11.38 -1.50
CA ASN A 189 -19.36 11.55 -2.94
C ASN A 189 -19.86 12.92 -3.47
N LYS A 190 -20.73 13.60 -2.74
CA LYS A 190 -21.17 14.98 -3.04
C LYS A 190 -20.57 16.01 -2.08
N GLU A 191 -20.47 15.68 -0.79
CA GLU A 191 -19.99 16.59 0.24
C GLU A 191 -18.49 16.89 0.17
N TRP A 192 -17.70 15.97 -0.41
CA TRP A 192 -16.25 16.11 -0.53
C TRP A 192 -15.78 16.67 -1.87
N GLN A 193 -16.72 17.02 -2.76
CA GLN A 193 -16.37 17.71 -4.00
C GLN A 193 -15.66 19.02 -3.69
N VAL A 194 -14.69 19.35 -4.55
CA VAL A 194 -13.87 20.55 -4.36
C VAL A 194 -14.23 21.66 -5.33
N SER A 195 -14.15 22.88 -4.83
CA SER A 195 -14.42 24.10 -5.61
C SER A 195 -13.52 25.22 -5.14
N PRO A 196 -12.95 26.06 -6.02
CA PRO A 196 -12.20 27.26 -5.61
C PRO A 196 -13.04 28.22 -4.77
N ILE A 197 -14.36 28.28 -5.00
CA ILE A 197 -15.28 29.14 -4.28
C ILE A 197 -15.42 28.69 -2.82
N ASP A 198 -15.40 27.37 -2.59
CA ASP A 198 -15.45 26.78 -1.24
C ASP A 198 -14.09 26.78 -0.53
N GLU A 199 -13.05 27.37 -1.11
CA GLU A 199 -11.68 27.49 -0.57
C GLU A 199 -10.96 26.16 -0.28
N ASN A 200 -11.45 25.05 -0.80
CA ASN A 200 -10.85 23.73 -0.66
C ASN A 200 -9.96 23.34 -1.87
N VAL A 201 -9.63 24.34 -2.71
CA VAL A 201 -8.65 24.28 -3.79
C VAL A 201 -7.65 25.41 -3.64
N ALA A 202 -6.37 25.07 -3.59
CA ALA A 202 -5.27 26.04 -3.60
C ALA A 202 -4.43 25.92 -4.88
N PHE A 203 -3.81 27.02 -5.28
CA PHE A 203 -2.96 27.16 -6.46
C PHE A 203 -1.61 27.73 -6.08
N GLY A 204 -0.50 27.27 -6.69
CA GLY A 204 0.79 27.83 -6.36
C GLY A 204 1.99 27.11 -6.96
N SER A 205 3.14 27.43 -6.42
CA SER A 205 4.42 26.79 -6.71
C SER A 205 5.13 26.44 -5.40
N ALA A 206 5.18 25.16 -5.08
CA ALA A 206 5.90 24.68 -3.90
C ALA A 206 7.39 25.01 -3.95
N LEU A 207 8.00 24.94 -5.13
CA LEU A 207 9.41 25.28 -5.35
C LEU A 207 9.70 26.76 -5.05
N HIS A 208 8.79 27.64 -5.45
CA HIS A 208 8.90 29.07 -5.23
C HIS A 208 8.20 29.57 -3.97
N LYS A 209 7.70 28.66 -3.13
CA LYS A 209 7.12 28.88 -1.78
C LYS A 209 5.92 29.84 -1.74
N TRP A 210 5.18 29.97 -2.85
CA TRP A 210 3.97 30.79 -2.88
C TRP A 210 2.74 29.97 -3.25
N GLY A 211 1.61 30.35 -2.67
CA GLY A 211 0.31 29.72 -2.97
C GLY A 211 -0.84 30.57 -2.46
N PHE A 212 -2.01 30.40 -3.07
CA PHE A 212 -3.23 31.11 -2.69
C PHE A 212 -4.47 30.24 -2.89
N THR A 213 -5.51 30.49 -2.09
CA THR A 213 -6.90 30.15 -2.39
C THR A 213 -7.55 31.35 -3.09
N LEU A 214 -8.72 31.16 -3.69
CA LEU A 214 -9.42 32.24 -4.39
C LEU A 214 -9.62 33.46 -3.45
N LYS A 215 -10.02 33.24 -2.22
CA LYS A 215 -10.24 34.31 -1.22
C LYS A 215 -8.95 35.01 -0.80
N ILE A 216 -7.84 34.30 -0.67
CA ILE A 216 -6.55 34.92 -0.37
C ILE A 216 -6.18 35.87 -1.51
N LEU A 217 -6.39 35.46 -2.77
CA LEU A 217 -6.12 36.31 -3.93
C LEU A 217 -7.07 37.51 -4.00
N GLU A 218 -8.37 37.31 -3.76
CA GLU A 218 -9.37 38.39 -3.77
C GLU A 218 -9.13 39.43 -2.68
N ASN A 219 -8.63 39.01 -1.51
CA ASN A 219 -8.31 39.90 -0.39
C ASN A 219 -6.93 40.56 -0.51
N SER A 220 -6.16 40.28 -1.56
CA SER A 220 -4.85 40.87 -1.80
C SER A 220 -4.96 42.03 -2.78
N ASP A 221 -3.96 42.92 -2.74
CA ASP A 221 -3.80 44.02 -3.70
C ASP A 221 -3.31 43.52 -5.08
N LEU A 222 -2.88 42.26 -5.18
CA LEU A 222 -2.33 41.66 -6.40
C LEU A 222 -3.38 40.80 -7.11
N LYS A 223 -3.41 40.91 -8.44
CA LYS A 223 -4.21 40.06 -9.33
C LYS A 223 -3.35 38.95 -9.92
N PHE A 224 -4.00 37.90 -10.43
CA PHE A 224 -3.30 36.82 -11.13
C PHE A 224 -2.46 37.31 -12.32
N SER A 225 -2.91 38.38 -13.01
CA SER A 225 -2.12 39.08 -14.05
C SER A 225 -0.76 39.59 -13.56
N ASP A 226 -0.70 40.07 -12.32
CA ASP A 226 0.53 40.64 -11.75
C ASP A 226 1.53 39.50 -11.41
N ILE A 227 1.03 38.36 -10.95
CA ILE A 227 1.83 37.14 -10.76
C ILE A 227 2.45 36.74 -12.11
N ARG A 228 1.62 36.69 -13.16
CA ARG A 228 2.06 36.30 -14.49
C ARG A 228 3.10 37.27 -15.08
N GLU A 229 2.94 38.58 -14.91
CA GLU A 229 3.88 39.58 -15.38
C GLU A 229 5.25 39.46 -14.71
N ARG A 230 5.29 39.12 -13.43
CA ARG A 230 6.55 38.88 -12.73
C ARG A 230 7.35 37.72 -13.33
N TYR A 231 6.67 36.66 -13.82
CA TYR A 231 7.31 35.55 -14.49
C TYR A 231 7.67 35.78 -15.95
N LYS A 232 7.13 36.82 -16.60
CA LYS A 232 7.44 37.19 -17.99
C LYS A 232 8.68 38.06 -18.16
N LYS A 233 9.19 38.69 -17.10
CA LYS A 233 10.38 39.53 -17.16
C LYS A 233 11.61 38.71 -17.58
N GLU A 234 12.38 39.19 -18.55
CA GLU A 234 13.60 38.52 -19.05
C GLU A 234 14.67 38.34 -17.96
N THR A 235 14.72 39.22 -16.97
CA THR A 235 15.61 39.15 -15.79
C THR A 235 14.95 38.36 -14.66
N TYR A 236 14.74 37.05 -14.86
CA TYR A 236 14.24 36.18 -13.83
C TYR A 236 15.35 35.83 -12.82
N SER A 237 15.17 36.25 -11.58
CA SER A 237 16.08 35.94 -10.47
C SER A 237 15.35 35.35 -9.28
N LYS A 238 16.07 34.80 -8.30
CA LYS A 238 15.51 34.36 -7.02
C LYS A 238 14.67 35.47 -6.35
N GLU A 239 15.03 36.74 -6.53
CA GLU A 239 14.31 37.88 -5.98
C GLU A 239 12.90 38.06 -6.58
N THR A 240 12.71 37.66 -7.85
CA THR A 240 11.41 37.84 -8.56
C THR A 240 10.28 37.05 -7.94
N TYR A 241 10.56 35.87 -7.37
CA TYR A 241 9.54 35.03 -6.73
C TYR A 241 9.59 35.05 -5.19
N ALA A 242 10.68 35.51 -4.60
CA ALA A 242 10.77 35.77 -3.16
C ALA A 242 9.68 36.74 -2.70
N ASP A 243 9.44 37.80 -3.49
CA ASP A 243 8.33 38.73 -3.30
C ASP A 243 6.97 38.04 -3.26
N LEU A 244 6.71 37.10 -4.21
CA LEU A 244 5.44 36.36 -4.23
C LEU A 244 5.25 35.50 -2.99
N ALA A 245 6.31 34.90 -2.45
CA ALA A 245 6.27 34.13 -1.23
C ALA A 245 5.95 35.02 0.00
N VAL A 246 6.30 36.29 -0.03
CA VAL A 246 5.93 37.25 1.02
C VAL A 246 4.45 37.65 0.91
N TYR A 247 3.94 37.90 -0.30
CA TYR A 247 2.53 38.27 -0.51
C TYR A 247 1.60 37.07 -0.33
N PHE A 248 2.01 35.90 -0.78
CA PHE A 248 1.23 34.66 -0.80
C PHE A 248 2.01 33.50 -0.17
N PRO A 249 2.30 33.53 1.13
CA PRO A 249 3.04 32.45 1.78
C PRO A 249 2.30 31.13 1.61
N ILE A 250 2.95 30.12 1.04
CA ILE A 250 2.33 28.83 0.70
C ILE A 250 1.75 28.13 1.93
N HIS A 251 2.39 28.25 3.08
CA HIS A 251 1.91 27.65 4.32
C HIS A 251 0.54 28.19 4.75
N ASN A 252 0.26 29.48 4.54
CA ASN A 252 -1.04 30.07 4.85
C ASN A 252 -2.14 29.53 3.93
N ALA A 253 -1.84 29.35 2.64
CA ALA A 253 -2.81 28.78 1.71
C ALA A 253 -3.09 27.29 2.03
N ILE A 254 -2.05 26.50 2.26
CA ILE A 254 -2.19 25.05 2.45
C ILE A 254 -2.68 24.72 3.85
N LEU A 255 -2.04 25.23 4.90
CA LEU A 255 -2.44 24.91 6.28
C LEU A 255 -3.76 25.60 6.67
N GLY A 256 -4.04 26.78 6.11
CA GLY A 256 -5.35 27.41 6.23
C GLY A 256 -6.47 26.55 5.64
N MET A 257 -6.29 26.08 4.40
CA MET A 257 -7.20 25.14 3.73
C MET A 257 -7.39 23.83 4.53
N VAL A 258 -6.29 23.28 5.06
CA VAL A 258 -6.30 22.08 5.92
C VAL A 258 -7.16 22.27 7.17
N VAL A 259 -6.94 23.35 7.90
CA VAL A 259 -7.64 23.63 9.16
C VAL A 259 -9.13 23.86 8.93
N ASP A 260 -9.49 24.56 7.84
CA ASP A 260 -10.88 24.94 7.57
C ASP A 260 -11.71 23.78 6.96
N HIS A 261 -11.09 22.88 6.18
CA HIS A 261 -11.83 21.90 5.40
C HIS A 261 -11.57 20.44 5.77
N LEU A 262 -10.44 20.10 6.38
CA LEU A 262 -10.17 18.73 6.80
C LEU A 262 -10.68 18.46 8.21
N PRO A 263 -11.21 17.26 8.48
CA PRO A 263 -11.79 16.94 9.76
C PRO A 263 -10.74 16.81 10.87
N ASN A 264 -11.12 17.11 12.08
CA ASN A 264 -10.38 16.70 13.26
C ASN A 264 -10.60 15.20 13.57
N PRO A 265 -9.83 14.60 14.48
CA PRO A 265 -9.95 13.18 14.84
C PRO A 265 -11.35 12.74 15.20
N MET A 266 -12.04 13.51 16.06
CA MET A 266 -13.37 13.19 16.55
C MET A 266 -14.42 13.20 15.41
N GLN A 267 -14.31 14.13 14.48
CA GLN A 267 -15.19 14.19 13.31
C GLN A 267 -14.93 13.00 12.36
N ALA A 268 -13.66 12.70 12.10
CA ALA A 268 -13.26 11.65 11.18
C ALA A 268 -13.64 10.25 11.69
N GLN A 269 -13.42 9.96 12.98
CA GLN A 269 -13.68 8.64 13.56
C GLN A 269 -15.16 8.24 13.50
N LYS A 270 -16.10 9.18 13.54
CA LYS A 270 -17.55 8.92 13.42
C LYS A 270 -17.94 8.14 12.14
N TYR A 271 -17.22 8.34 11.04
CA TYR A 271 -17.51 7.65 9.79
C TYR A 271 -16.40 6.68 9.35
N ARG A 272 -15.16 6.87 9.82
CA ARG A 272 -14.03 6.01 9.44
C ARG A 272 -14.01 4.68 10.16
N ILE A 273 -14.34 4.64 11.47
CA ILE A 273 -14.25 3.41 12.27
C ILE A 273 -15.01 2.27 11.61
N ARG A 274 -16.24 2.50 11.13
CA ARG A 274 -17.05 1.48 10.44
C ARG A 274 -16.47 0.99 9.10
N LYS A 275 -15.45 1.66 8.56
CA LYS A 275 -14.76 1.24 7.34
C LYS A 275 -13.51 0.42 7.60
N ILE A 276 -12.90 0.61 8.75
CA ILE A 276 -11.60 0.01 9.10
C ILE A 276 -11.70 -1.03 10.19
N TRP A 277 -12.89 -1.20 10.77
CA TRP A 277 -13.16 -2.14 11.86
C TRP A 277 -14.57 -2.74 11.75
N ASP A 278 -14.65 -4.09 11.74
CA ASP A 278 -15.89 -4.85 11.57
C ASP A 278 -16.56 -5.23 12.91
N GLY A 279 -16.07 -4.73 14.04
CA GLY A 279 -16.64 -5.02 15.36
C GLY A 279 -17.94 -4.28 15.64
N ASP A 280 -18.56 -4.61 16.76
CA ASP A 280 -19.80 -3.96 17.17
C ASP A 280 -19.59 -2.51 17.63
N LEU A 281 -20.04 -1.56 16.82
CA LEU A 281 -19.96 -0.12 17.10
C LEU A 281 -20.77 0.32 18.33
N ASN A 282 -21.71 -0.50 18.80
CA ASN A 282 -22.54 -0.24 19.99
C ASN A 282 -21.91 -0.79 21.27
N ALA A 283 -20.90 -1.65 21.18
CA ALA A 283 -20.12 -2.08 22.33
C ALA A 283 -19.32 -0.91 22.92
N ASP A 284 -18.89 -1.00 24.17
CA ASP A 284 -18.19 0.10 24.85
C ASP A 284 -16.91 0.52 24.12
N ILE A 285 -16.12 -0.45 23.61
CA ILE A 285 -14.91 -0.21 22.82
C ILE A 285 -15.29 0.50 21.50
N GLY A 286 -16.32 0.02 20.80
CA GLY A 286 -16.79 0.61 19.56
C GLY A 286 -17.23 2.06 19.74
N LYS A 287 -18.02 2.35 20.78
CA LYS A 287 -18.43 3.72 21.14
C LYS A 287 -17.24 4.61 21.49
N ALA A 288 -16.29 4.09 22.27
CA ALA A 288 -15.09 4.84 22.66
C ALA A 288 -14.26 5.23 21.41
N MET A 289 -14.05 4.32 20.46
CA MET A 289 -13.36 4.62 19.20
C MET A 289 -14.13 5.61 18.33
N VAL A 290 -15.45 5.47 18.17
CA VAL A 290 -16.27 6.38 17.35
C VAL A 290 -16.28 7.79 17.91
N ASN A 291 -16.31 7.93 19.25
CA ASN A 291 -16.36 9.22 19.92
C ASN A 291 -14.98 9.84 20.19
N CYS A 292 -13.89 9.14 19.82
CA CYS A 292 -12.54 9.60 20.14
C CYS A 292 -12.37 9.86 21.65
N ASP A 293 -12.80 8.89 22.47
CA ASP A 293 -12.96 9.03 23.92
C ASP A 293 -11.60 8.94 24.63
N PRO A 294 -11.15 10.00 25.34
CA PRO A 294 -9.90 9.99 26.09
C PRO A 294 -9.93 9.09 27.34
N GLU A 295 -11.12 8.85 27.91
CA GLU A 295 -11.31 8.01 29.10
C GLU A 295 -11.66 6.55 28.73
N GLY A 296 -11.80 6.25 27.45
CA GLY A 296 -12.05 4.90 26.97
C GLY A 296 -10.81 4.00 27.07
N PRO A 297 -10.96 2.68 26.83
CA PRO A 297 -9.83 1.77 26.78
C PRO A 297 -8.85 2.16 25.65
N LEU A 298 -7.55 2.01 25.89
CA LEU A 298 -6.54 2.31 24.88
C LEU A 298 -6.71 1.40 23.66
N VAL A 299 -6.86 1.99 22.47
CA VAL A 299 -6.89 1.27 21.19
C VAL A 299 -5.98 1.97 20.18
N ILE A 300 -5.00 1.24 19.64
CA ILE A 300 -4.02 1.77 18.65
C ILE A 300 -4.01 0.86 17.41
N CYS A 301 -4.07 1.48 16.23
CA CYS A 301 -3.78 0.81 14.96
C CYS A 301 -2.34 1.11 14.53
N MET A 302 -1.51 0.08 14.42
CA MET A 302 -0.12 0.24 14.01
C MET A 302 -0.01 0.24 12.48
N SER A 303 0.58 1.28 11.93
CA SER A 303 0.69 1.47 10.48
C SER A 303 2.09 1.19 9.94
N LYS A 304 3.13 1.60 10.67
CA LYS A 304 4.51 1.51 10.22
C LYS A 304 5.38 0.91 11.32
N VAL A 305 6.26 0.00 10.94
CA VAL A 305 7.26 -0.58 11.82
C VAL A 305 8.63 -0.36 11.20
N GLN A 306 9.61 0.02 12.00
CA GLN A 306 11.00 0.24 11.57
C GLN A 306 11.94 -0.42 12.56
N ALA A 307 12.92 -1.18 12.05
CA ALA A 307 14.01 -1.69 12.86
C ALA A 307 15.09 -0.61 12.96
N ASP A 308 15.39 -0.17 14.18
CA ASP A 308 16.42 0.82 14.50
C ASP A 308 17.49 0.15 15.35
N LYS A 309 18.68 -0.01 14.81
CA LYS A 309 19.93 -0.64 15.35
C LYS A 309 19.76 -1.76 16.39
N HIS A 310 19.00 -1.54 17.46
CA HIS A 310 18.79 -2.48 18.56
C HIS A 310 17.34 -2.56 19.04
N ASP A 311 16.43 -1.80 18.43
CA ASP A 311 15.03 -1.73 18.87
C ASP A 311 14.08 -1.63 17.68
N ILE A 312 12.83 -2.01 17.90
CA ILE A 312 11.77 -1.86 16.90
C ILE A 312 10.93 -0.64 17.29
N VAL A 313 10.78 0.29 16.35
CA VAL A 313 9.92 1.47 16.49
C VAL A 313 8.64 1.26 15.68
N ALA A 314 7.53 1.20 16.38
CA ALA A 314 6.23 1.06 15.76
C ALA A 314 5.46 2.38 15.81
N THR A 315 4.95 2.83 14.65
CA THR A 315 4.17 4.06 14.53
C THR A 315 2.71 3.72 14.32
N GLY A 316 1.83 4.30 15.12
CA GLY A 316 0.41 4.03 15.09
C GLY A 316 -0.44 5.26 15.37
N ARG A 317 -1.76 5.10 15.18
CA ARG A 317 -2.80 6.08 15.51
C ARG A 317 -3.58 5.60 16.71
N ILE A 318 -3.76 6.48 17.70
CA ILE A 318 -4.58 6.22 18.88
C ILE A 318 -6.05 6.58 18.56
N PHE A 319 -6.93 5.58 18.62
CA PHE A 319 -8.36 5.73 18.31
C PHE A 319 -9.23 5.88 19.56
N SER A 320 -8.75 5.45 20.74
CA SER A 320 -9.42 5.59 22.03
C SER A 320 -8.39 5.56 23.16
N GLY A 321 -8.69 6.18 24.28
CA GLY A 321 -7.88 6.15 25.49
C GLY A 321 -6.59 6.96 25.40
N ASN A 322 -5.72 6.73 26.38
CA ASN A 322 -4.43 7.39 26.54
C ASN A 322 -3.29 6.38 26.49
N CYS A 323 -2.30 6.63 25.65
CA CYS A 323 -1.10 5.80 25.56
C CYS A 323 -0.06 6.29 26.56
N ALA A 324 0.23 5.49 27.59
CA ALA A 324 1.18 5.84 28.65
C ALA A 324 2.43 4.96 28.60
N LYS A 325 3.57 5.53 28.94
CA LYS A 325 4.82 4.80 29.17
C LYS A 325 4.66 3.77 30.30
N LYS A 326 5.22 2.57 30.11
CA LYS A 326 5.04 1.40 30.98
C LYS A 326 3.61 0.83 31.00
N GLY A 327 2.71 1.29 30.10
CA GLY A 327 1.39 0.72 29.92
C GLY A 327 1.45 -0.75 29.52
N GLN A 328 0.57 -1.57 30.12
CA GLN A 328 0.39 -2.98 29.78
C GLN A 328 -0.60 -3.10 28.65
N VAL A 329 -0.21 -3.72 27.57
CA VAL A 329 -1.01 -3.83 26.35
C VAL A 329 -1.07 -5.27 25.85
N TYR A 330 -2.05 -5.54 25.00
CA TYR A 330 -2.22 -6.80 24.31
C TYR A 330 -2.15 -6.57 22.79
N LEU A 331 -1.35 -7.38 22.11
CA LEU A 331 -1.21 -7.38 20.66
C LEU A 331 -2.17 -8.44 20.11
N LEU A 332 -3.26 -8.01 19.49
CA LEU A 332 -4.38 -8.88 19.13
C LEU A 332 -4.02 -9.92 18.05
N ARG A 333 -3.24 -9.53 17.04
CA ARG A 333 -2.85 -10.46 15.96
C ARG A 333 -1.75 -11.42 16.37
N GLU A 334 -0.81 -10.94 17.15
CA GLU A 334 0.29 -11.77 17.69
C GLU A 334 -0.15 -12.58 18.92
N ASN A 335 -1.39 -12.37 19.40
CA ASN A 335 -2.01 -13.07 20.54
C ASN A 335 -1.10 -13.12 21.78
N ARG A 336 -0.56 -11.95 22.19
CA ARG A 336 0.37 -11.86 23.33
C ARG A 336 0.34 -10.52 24.03
N GLU A 337 0.76 -10.53 25.28
CA GLU A 337 0.96 -9.32 26.07
C GLU A 337 2.26 -8.57 25.70
N GLY A 338 2.26 -7.28 25.95
CA GLY A 338 3.43 -6.40 25.77
C GLY A 338 3.45 -5.25 26.77
N THR A 339 4.60 -4.63 26.91
CA THR A 339 4.79 -3.43 27.74
C THR A 339 5.43 -2.33 26.93
N ILE A 340 4.82 -1.16 26.90
CA ILE A 340 5.35 0.02 26.23
C ILE A 340 6.55 0.54 27.01
N GLN A 341 7.74 0.47 26.44
CA GLN A 341 8.94 0.93 27.15
C GLN A 341 9.17 2.43 26.96
N ARG A 342 9.03 2.92 25.73
CA ARG A 342 9.21 4.32 25.38
C ARG A 342 8.11 4.80 24.45
N LEU A 343 7.70 6.06 24.65
CA LEU A 343 6.78 6.79 23.79
C LEU A 343 7.49 8.01 23.23
N SER A 344 7.26 8.30 21.97
CA SER A 344 7.86 9.46 21.32
C SER A 344 6.90 10.13 20.34
N LEU A 345 7.11 11.43 20.16
CA LEU A 345 6.52 12.25 19.12
C LEU A 345 7.50 12.47 17.98
N PHE A 346 6.98 12.72 16.80
CA PHE A 346 7.79 13.05 15.64
C PHE A 346 8.00 14.57 15.51
N MET A 347 9.26 15.01 15.65
CA MET A 347 9.67 16.40 15.53
C MET A 347 10.68 16.55 14.39
N GLY A 348 10.23 16.43 13.15
CA GLY A 348 11.09 16.31 11.99
C GLY A 348 11.82 14.97 11.96
N GLN A 349 13.14 15.01 11.77
CA GLN A 349 13.98 13.81 11.79
C GLN A 349 14.21 13.26 13.21
N ARG A 350 13.82 14.00 14.25
CA ARG A 350 14.05 13.63 15.66
C ARG A 350 12.77 13.11 16.29
N ARG A 351 12.92 12.24 17.27
CA ARG A 351 11.85 11.76 18.13
C ARG A 351 12.07 12.33 19.53
N GLU A 352 11.03 12.97 20.07
CA GLU A 352 11.04 13.50 21.44
C GLU A 352 10.27 12.56 22.35
N GLN A 353 10.94 12.09 23.42
CA GLN A 353 10.32 11.17 24.38
C GLN A 353 9.32 11.91 25.26
N VAL A 354 8.18 11.25 25.49
CA VAL A 354 7.08 11.76 26.30
C VAL A 354 6.55 10.67 27.25
N GLU A 355 5.84 11.06 28.30
CA GLU A 355 5.28 10.10 29.27
C GLU A 355 3.87 9.62 28.88
N ASN A 356 3.11 10.45 28.19
CA ASN A 356 1.73 10.17 27.78
C ASN A 356 1.39 10.82 26.44
N ILE A 357 0.56 10.14 25.62
CA ILE A 357 0.00 10.65 24.37
C ILE A 357 -1.50 10.34 24.34
N PRO A 358 -2.38 11.36 24.29
CA PRO A 358 -3.82 11.19 24.29
C PRO A 358 -4.37 10.73 22.93
N VAL A 359 -5.63 10.28 22.94
CA VAL A 359 -6.42 9.90 21.77
C VAL A 359 -6.35 10.94 20.65
N GLY A 360 -6.51 10.49 19.43
CA GLY A 360 -6.51 11.37 18.25
C GLY A 360 -5.13 11.67 17.68
N ASN A 361 -4.06 11.30 18.35
CA ASN A 361 -2.69 11.59 17.97
C ASN A 361 -1.99 10.39 17.29
N ILE A 362 -0.88 10.68 16.61
CA ILE A 362 0.05 9.68 16.05
C ILE A 362 1.18 9.47 17.05
N VAL A 363 1.48 8.22 17.36
CA VAL A 363 2.45 7.81 18.36
C VAL A 363 3.55 6.94 17.79
N ALA A 364 4.80 7.10 18.26
CA ALA A 364 5.88 6.15 18.09
C ALA A 364 6.12 5.38 19.40
N ILE A 365 6.05 4.04 19.32
CA ILE A 365 6.18 3.13 20.46
C ILE A 365 7.43 2.26 20.27
N GLU A 366 8.20 2.10 21.36
CA GLU A 366 9.36 1.21 21.42
C GLU A 366 9.20 0.19 22.55
N GLY A 367 9.86 -0.97 22.37
CA GLY A 367 9.89 -2.05 23.38
C GLY A 367 8.92 -3.20 23.11
N LEU A 368 8.10 -3.12 22.05
CA LEU A 368 7.23 -4.21 21.63
C LEU A 368 7.98 -5.10 20.62
N LYS A 369 8.54 -6.22 21.10
CA LYS A 369 9.26 -7.18 20.24
C LYS A 369 8.35 -7.82 19.20
N LYS A 370 8.86 -8.13 18.01
CA LYS A 370 8.16 -8.86 16.93
C LYS A 370 6.82 -8.24 16.50
N ILE A 371 6.61 -6.94 16.71
CA ILE A 371 5.41 -6.27 16.23
C ILE A 371 5.46 -6.11 14.71
N LYS A 372 4.32 -6.32 14.04
CA LYS A 372 4.19 -6.16 12.59
C LYS A 372 3.31 -4.97 12.25
N SER A 373 3.47 -4.46 11.03
CA SER A 373 2.58 -3.45 10.48
C SER A 373 1.14 -4.01 10.35
N GLY A 374 0.14 -3.20 10.72
CA GLY A 374 -1.26 -3.64 10.76
C GLY A 374 -1.69 -4.27 12.09
N GLU A 375 -0.78 -4.37 13.08
CA GLU A 375 -1.13 -4.85 14.41
C GLU A 375 -2.13 -3.90 15.09
N THR A 376 -3.03 -4.48 15.88
CA THR A 376 -3.97 -3.77 16.74
C THR A 376 -3.54 -3.95 18.18
N ILE A 377 -3.22 -2.84 18.83
CA ILE A 377 -2.86 -2.81 20.24
C ILE A 377 -4.06 -2.34 21.05
N ILE A 378 -4.35 -3.05 22.13
CA ILE A 378 -5.40 -2.69 23.09
C ILE A 378 -4.84 -2.75 24.51
N GLU A 379 -5.45 -2.02 25.41
CA GLU A 379 -5.21 -2.16 26.85
C GLU A 379 -5.47 -3.60 27.30
N ARG A 380 -4.54 -4.20 28.06
CA ARG A 380 -4.51 -5.62 28.37
C ARG A 380 -5.85 -6.17 28.87
N ASP A 381 -6.51 -5.46 29.76
CA ASP A 381 -7.72 -5.93 30.46
C ASP A 381 -8.98 -5.92 29.57
N PHE A 382 -8.91 -5.29 28.38
CA PHE A 382 -10.01 -5.19 27.42
C PHE A 382 -9.86 -6.05 26.16
N HIS A 383 -8.83 -6.88 26.07
CA HIS A 383 -8.51 -7.64 24.84
C HIS A 383 -9.62 -8.62 24.41
N SER A 384 -10.36 -9.22 25.34
CA SER A 384 -11.42 -10.20 25.04
C SER A 384 -12.65 -9.62 24.33
N GLY A 385 -12.82 -8.29 24.37
CA GLY A 385 -13.94 -7.58 23.72
C GLY A 385 -13.59 -6.93 22.38
N MET A 386 -12.35 -7.05 21.90
CA MET A 386 -11.87 -6.37 20.70
C MET A 386 -11.43 -7.36 19.62
N ILE A 387 -11.87 -7.12 18.40
CA ILE A 387 -11.30 -7.77 17.21
C ILE A 387 -10.29 -6.83 16.54
N PRO A 388 -9.25 -7.34 15.87
CA PRO A 388 -8.26 -6.51 15.18
C PRO A 388 -8.90 -5.60 14.13
N PHE A 389 -8.31 -4.44 13.88
CA PHE A 389 -8.67 -3.64 12.70
C PHE A 389 -8.50 -4.47 11.42
N GLU A 390 -9.29 -4.19 10.39
CA GLU A 390 -9.11 -4.85 9.10
C GLU A 390 -7.66 -4.75 8.61
N ASN A 391 -7.19 -5.80 7.97
CA ASN A 391 -5.89 -5.75 7.29
C ASN A 391 -5.88 -4.63 6.24
N VAL A 392 -4.73 -3.99 6.11
CA VAL A 392 -4.51 -3.03 5.04
C VAL A 392 -4.63 -3.76 3.70
N LYS A 393 -5.58 -3.34 2.86
CA LYS A 393 -5.80 -3.94 1.55
C LYS A 393 -4.71 -3.44 0.60
N TYR A 394 -3.65 -4.22 0.42
CA TYR A 394 -2.61 -3.89 -0.54
C TYR A 394 -3.13 -4.05 -1.97
N VAL A 395 -2.79 -3.08 -2.81
CA VAL A 395 -3.28 -3.04 -4.20
C VAL A 395 -2.62 -4.11 -5.06
N SER A 396 -1.45 -4.58 -4.67
CA SER A 396 -0.70 -5.56 -5.45
C SER A 396 0.10 -6.52 -4.57
N THR A 397 0.41 -7.68 -5.15
CA THR A 397 1.24 -8.74 -4.58
C THR A 397 2.64 -8.71 -5.19
N PRO A 398 3.68 -9.30 -4.56
CA PRO A 398 4.99 -9.46 -5.18
C PRO A 398 4.90 -10.13 -6.56
N VAL A 399 5.57 -9.55 -7.55
CA VAL A 399 5.51 -10.01 -8.96
C VAL A 399 6.89 -10.26 -9.57
N VAL A 400 7.96 -9.85 -8.90
CA VAL A 400 9.35 -10.04 -9.32
C VAL A 400 10.13 -10.66 -8.19
N THR A 401 11.02 -11.61 -8.51
CA THR A 401 11.90 -12.32 -7.57
C THR A 401 13.34 -12.21 -7.99
N VAL A 402 14.23 -12.07 -7.03
CA VAL A 402 15.68 -12.19 -7.18
C VAL A 402 16.21 -13.24 -6.20
N SER A 403 17.26 -13.95 -6.58
CA SER A 403 18.04 -14.73 -5.63
C SER A 403 19.10 -13.82 -5.01
N ILE A 404 19.27 -13.90 -3.70
CA ILE A 404 20.25 -13.14 -2.94
C ILE A 404 21.19 -14.09 -2.20
N GLU A 405 22.49 -13.83 -2.28
CA GLU A 405 23.52 -14.59 -1.57
C GLU A 405 24.50 -13.63 -0.89
N PRO A 406 24.93 -13.90 0.34
CA PRO A 406 25.95 -13.08 0.96
C PRO A 406 27.30 -13.28 0.28
N GLU A 407 28.08 -12.22 0.08
CA GLU A 407 29.44 -12.29 -0.51
C GLU A 407 30.36 -13.22 0.31
N TYR A 408 30.15 -13.29 1.62
CA TYR A 408 30.89 -14.17 2.54
C TYR A 408 29.91 -15.04 3.32
N LEU A 409 30.12 -16.36 3.31
CA LEU A 409 29.27 -17.33 4.01
C LEU A 409 29.10 -17.05 5.52
N ARG A 410 30.10 -16.46 6.16
CA ARG A 410 30.03 -16.03 7.57
C ARG A 410 28.96 -14.99 7.85
N ASP A 411 28.49 -14.25 6.83
CA ASP A 411 27.49 -13.21 6.94
C ASP A 411 26.07 -13.75 6.71
N LEU A 412 25.90 -15.07 6.48
CA LEU A 412 24.62 -15.70 6.14
C LEU A 412 23.55 -15.48 7.22
N GLU A 413 23.86 -15.76 8.47
CA GLU A 413 22.89 -15.60 9.56
C GLU A 413 22.52 -14.11 9.76
N LYS A 414 23.48 -13.21 9.62
CA LYS A 414 23.22 -11.78 9.66
C LYS A 414 22.36 -11.31 8.48
N MET A 415 22.57 -11.87 7.28
CA MET A 415 21.72 -11.60 6.11
C MET A 415 20.27 -12.01 6.39
N LYS A 416 20.05 -13.23 6.92
CA LYS A 416 18.72 -13.71 7.28
C LYS A 416 18.02 -12.78 8.28
N GLU A 417 18.74 -12.40 9.35
CA GLU A 417 18.21 -11.46 10.34
C GLU A 417 17.81 -10.10 9.70
N LEU A 418 18.64 -9.58 8.79
CA LEU A 418 18.34 -8.33 8.09
C LEU A 418 17.14 -8.47 7.15
N VAL A 419 17.01 -9.61 6.47
CA VAL A 419 15.85 -9.88 5.64
C VAL A 419 14.57 -10.01 6.49
N GLU A 420 14.62 -10.72 7.63
CA GLU A 420 13.48 -10.78 8.57
C GLU A 420 13.06 -9.39 9.04
N ASN A 421 14.03 -8.52 9.36
CA ASN A 421 13.74 -7.13 9.71
C ASN A 421 13.07 -6.37 8.55
N LEU A 422 13.52 -6.57 7.30
CA LEU A 422 12.89 -5.95 6.12
C LEU A 422 11.46 -6.46 5.91
N LEU A 423 11.17 -7.74 6.14
CA LEU A 423 9.82 -8.30 6.04
C LEU A 423 8.87 -7.72 7.11
N ILE A 424 9.40 -7.40 8.30
CA ILE A 424 8.64 -6.70 9.33
C ILE A 424 8.34 -5.25 8.90
N GLU A 425 9.34 -4.57 8.30
CA GLU A 425 9.20 -3.19 7.82
C GLU A 425 8.31 -3.08 6.59
N ASP A 426 8.40 -4.04 5.67
CA ASP A 426 7.70 -4.02 4.39
C ASP A 426 6.97 -5.33 4.06
N PRO A 427 5.67 -5.44 4.36
CA PRO A 427 4.88 -6.64 4.09
C PRO A 427 4.62 -6.90 2.59
N ASN A 428 5.07 -6.03 1.69
CA ASN A 428 5.06 -6.28 0.23
C ASN A 428 6.31 -7.03 -0.26
N LEU A 429 7.23 -7.34 0.64
CA LEU A 429 8.32 -8.28 0.40
C LEU A 429 7.86 -9.68 0.81
N ASP A 430 8.31 -10.69 0.09
CA ASP A 430 8.20 -12.10 0.45
C ASP A 430 9.59 -12.74 0.36
N PHE A 431 9.89 -13.65 1.27
CA PHE A 431 11.18 -14.32 1.33
C PHE A 431 10.96 -15.81 1.48
N ASP A 432 11.61 -16.57 0.62
CA ASP A 432 11.51 -18.02 0.59
C ASP A 432 12.90 -18.66 0.44
N ILE A 433 13.07 -19.82 0.99
CA ILE A 433 14.29 -20.61 0.84
C ILE A 433 13.94 -21.83 0.01
N ASN A 434 14.55 -21.93 -1.17
CA ASN A 434 14.40 -23.12 -1.98
C ASN A 434 15.13 -24.29 -1.31
N GLU A 435 14.38 -25.21 -0.71
CA GLU A 435 14.93 -26.35 0.04
C GLU A 435 15.76 -27.30 -0.83
N GLU A 436 15.54 -27.35 -2.16
CA GLU A 436 16.22 -28.26 -3.07
C GLU A 436 17.63 -27.79 -3.45
N ASN A 437 17.79 -26.49 -3.72
CA ASN A 437 19.06 -25.90 -4.16
C ASN A 437 19.68 -24.91 -3.16
N GLY A 438 18.99 -24.61 -2.07
CA GLY A 438 19.44 -23.69 -1.03
C GLY A 438 19.44 -22.21 -1.43
N GLU A 439 18.81 -21.81 -2.54
CA GLU A 439 18.70 -20.41 -2.96
C GLU A 439 17.81 -19.62 -2.01
N PHE A 440 18.24 -18.41 -1.67
CA PHE A 440 17.45 -17.43 -0.91
C PHE A 440 16.72 -16.50 -1.88
N LEU A 441 15.40 -16.62 -1.95
CA LEU A 441 14.56 -15.92 -2.91
C LEU A 441 13.86 -14.73 -2.23
N LEU A 442 14.16 -13.52 -2.70
CA LEU A 442 13.49 -12.28 -2.25
C LEU A 442 12.55 -11.80 -3.36
N SER A 443 11.27 -11.69 -3.06
CA SER A 443 10.23 -11.25 -3.99
C SER A 443 9.67 -9.89 -3.60
N GLY A 444 9.34 -9.06 -4.59
CA GLY A 444 8.83 -7.70 -4.38
C GLY A 444 7.93 -7.21 -5.51
N MET A 445 7.47 -5.97 -5.39
CA MET A 445 6.50 -5.32 -6.26
C MET A 445 7.05 -4.99 -7.65
N GLY A 446 8.37 -4.79 -7.74
CA GLY A 446 9.06 -4.45 -8.98
C GLY A 446 10.57 -4.43 -8.79
N PRO A 447 11.35 -4.25 -9.89
CA PRO A 447 12.81 -4.25 -9.82
C PRO A 447 13.38 -3.19 -8.89
N LEU A 448 12.81 -1.96 -8.90
CA LEU A 448 13.24 -0.87 -8.03
C LEU A 448 13.03 -1.19 -6.56
N HIS A 449 11.90 -1.84 -6.21
CA HIS A 449 11.63 -2.25 -4.85
C HIS A 449 12.68 -3.22 -4.33
N LEU A 450 13.07 -4.22 -5.14
CA LEU A 450 14.09 -5.20 -4.79
C LEU A 450 15.50 -4.59 -4.71
N GLU A 451 15.84 -3.70 -5.66
CA GLU A 451 17.11 -2.97 -5.64
C GLU A 451 17.27 -2.16 -4.35
N VAL A 452 16.26 -1.38 -3.97
CA VAL A 452 16.27 -0.60 -2.72
C VAL A 452 16.38 -1.51 -1.49
N SER A 453 15.69 -2.65 -1.49
CA SER A 453 15.73 -3.60 -0.36
C SER A 453 17.11 -4.26 -0.21
N THR A 454 17.75 -4.64 -1.31
CA THR A 454 19.09 -5.22 -1.29
C THR A 454 20.17 -4.18 -0.96
N ASP A 455 20.02 -2.94 -1.41
CA ASP A 455 20.89 -1.83 -1.01
C ASP A 455 20.79 -1.53 0.50
N GLU A 456 19.60 -1.69 1.09
CA GLU A 456 19.41 -1.52 2.53
C GLU A 456 20.13 -2.62 3.33
N ILE A 457 20.12 -3.88 2.86
CA ILE A 457 20.93 -4.97 3.45
C ILE A 457 22.41 -4.61 3.38
N ALA A 458 22.89 -4.11 2.24
CA ALA A 458 24.28 -3.74 2.05
C ALA A 458 24.72 -2.60 2.99
N LYS A 459 23.88 -1.58 3.19
CA LYS A 459 24.12 -0.45 4.13
C LYS A 459 24.14 -0.88 5.58
N ARG A 460 23.39 -1.92 5.95
CA ARG A 460 23.42 -2.53 7.30
C ARG A 460 24.63 -3.46 7.49
N GLY A 461 25.54 -3.51 6.51
CA GLY A 461 26.86 -4.12 6.60
C GLY A 461 26.95 -5.57 6.13
N VAL A 462 26.04 -6.03 5.29
CA VAL A 462 26.11 -7.31 4.59
C VAL A 462 26.02 -7.09 3.10
N LYS A 463 27.12 -7.30 2.38
CA LYS A 463 27.10 -7.28 0.92
C LYS A 463 26.47 -8.55 0.38
N VAL A 464 25.53 -8.38 -0.55
CA VAL A 464 24.83 -9.48 -1.22
C VAL A 464 25.07 -9.46 -2.72
N SER A 465 25.23 -10.64 -3.29
CA SER A 465 25.14 -10.87 -4.75
C SER A 465 23.67 -11.07 -5.11
N VAL A 466 23.22 -10.42 -6.16
CA VAL A 466 21.82 -10.44 -6.57
C VAL A 466 21.69 -10.96 -7.99
N SER A 467 20.81 -11.94 -8.20
CA SER A 467 20.54 -12.46 -9.54
C SER A 467 19.72 -11.46 -10.38
N PRO A 468 19.71 -11.60 -11.72
CA PRO A 468 18.75 -10.86 -12.53
C PRO A 468 17.31 -11.10 -12.07
N PRO A 469 16.45 -10.05 -12.07
CA PRO A 469 15.06 -10.18 -11.65
C PRO A 469 14.26 -11.09 -12.58
N ARG A 470 13.37 -11.89 -11.98
CA ARG A 470 12.51 -12.86 -12.66
C ARG A 470 11.06 -12.65 -12.25
N PRO A 471 10.07 -12.91 -13.14
CA PRO A 471 8.67 -12.88 -12.75
C PRO A 471 8.34 -14.01 -11.78
N VAL A 472 7.40 -13.73 -10.87
CA VAL A 472 6.80 -14.74 -9.99
C VAL A 472 5.76 -15.50 -10.80
N PHE A 473 5.94 -16.80 -10.99
CA PHE A 473 4.91 -17.65 -11.57
C PHE A 473 4.03 -18.27 -10.49
N LYS A 474 2.83 -18.69 -10.87
CA LYS A 474 1.91 -19.45 -10.01
C LYS A 474 1.29 -20.60 -10.80
N GLU A 475 0.87 -21.65 -10.09
CA GLU A 475 0.16 -22.78 -10.70
C GLU A 475 -1.34 -22.69 -10.42
N SER A 476 -2.16 -23.12 -11.37
CA SER A 476 -3.60 -23.24 -11.22
C SER A 476 -4.13 -24.38 -12.10
N CYS A 477 -5.43 -24.52 -12.21
CA CYS A 477 -6.05 -25.47 -13.12
C CYS A 477 -7.04 -24.76 -14.06
N LYS A 478 -7.33 -25.39 -15.21
CA LYS A 478 -8.20 -24.84 -16.25
C LYS A 478 -9.66 -25.20 -16.06
N SER A 479 -9.91 -26.40 -15.54
CA SER A 479 -11.24 -26.97 -15.42
C SER A 479 -11.48 -27.60 -14.04
N SER A 480 -12.60 -28.30 -13.89
CA SER A 480 -12.92 -29.09 -12.68
C SER A 480 -12.49 -30.54 -12.85
N SER A 481 -11.84 -31.12 -11.86
CA SER A 481 -11.48 -32.53 -11.86
C SER A 481 -12.71 -33.44 -11.68
N LYS A 482 -12.58 -34.70 -12.06
CA LYS A 482 -13.42 -35.77 -11.53
C LYS A 482 -13.09 -35.99 -10.04
N ILE A 483 -13.98 -36.71 -9.33
CA ILE A 483 -13.69 -37.13 -7.97
C ILE A 483 -12.56 -38.16 -8.01
N ILE A 484 -11.46 -37.89 -7.33
CA ILE A 484 -10.32 -38.79 -7.20
C ILE A 484 -10.42 -39.49 -5.85
N SER A 485 -10.40 -40.83 -5.88
CA SER A 485 -10.39 -41.67 -4.69
C SER A 485 -9.01 -42.27 -4.52
N ILE A 486 -8.44 -42.10 -3.34
CA ILE A 486 -7.12 -42.62 -2.97
C ILE A 486 -7.14 -43.21 -1.58
N ASN A 487 -6.33 -44.23 -1.36
CA ASN A 487 -6.06 -44.81 -0.05
C ASN A 487 -4.64 -44.48 0.38
N SER A 488 -4.41 -44.41 1.68
CA SER A 488 -3.07 -44.34 2.23
C SER A 488 -2.24 -45.58 1.89
N PRO A 489 -0.90 -45.54 1.94
CA PRO A 489 -0.04 -46.69 1.63
C PRO A 489 -0.41 -47.96 2.43
N ASN A 490 -0.78 -47.78 3.69
CA ASN A 490 -1.23 -48.88 4.55
C ASN A 490 -2.71 -49.34 4.33
N LYS A 491 -3.45 -48.66 3.43
CA LYS A 491 -4.87 -48.85 3.10
C LYS A 491 -5.85 -48.70 4.25
N GLN A 492 -5.45 -48.10 5.37
CA GLN A 492 -6.31 -47.88 6.51
C GLN A 492 -7.09 -46.57 6.43
N ASN A 493 -6.52 -45.59 5.67
CA ASN A 493 -7.13 -44.28 5.45
C ASN A 493 -7.58 -44.16 4.00
N SER A 494 -8.64 -43.41 3.75
CA SER A 494 -9.11 -43.12 2.39
C SER A 494 -9.57 -41.67 2.23
N LEU A 495 -9.26 -41.10 1.07
CA LEU A 495 -9.58 -39.73 0.68
C LEU A 495 -10.35 -39.72 -0.64
N LYS A 496 -11.47 -38.99 -0.69
CA LYS A 496 -12.11 -38.56 -1.95
C LYS A 496 -12.01 -37.07 -2.06
N VAL A 497 -11.31 -36.62 -3.10
CA VAL A 497 -11.04 -35.20 -3.32
C VAL A 497 -11.42 -34.75 -4.74
N LYS A 498 -11.88 -33.53 -4.86
CA LYS A 498 -12.17 -32.87 -6.13
C LYS A 498 -11.50 -31.50 -6.10
N VAL A 499 -10.97 -31.06 -7.25
CA VAL A 499 -10.34 -29.75 -7.41
C VAL A 499 -11.02 -29.03 -8.55
N GLN A 500 -11.20 -27.71 -8.42
CA GLN A 500 -11.70 -26.84 -9.49
C GLN A 500 -11.12 -25.45 -9.38
N ARG A 501 -11.07 -24.72 -10.51
CA ARG A 501 -10.66 -23.34 -10.51
C ARG A 501 -11.74 -22.41 -9.94
N LEU A 502 -11.31 -21.46 -9.15
CA LEU A 502 -12.14 -20.32 -8.74
C LEU A 502 -12.03 -19.20 -9.80
N GLU A 503 -13.14 -18.53 -10.08
CA GLU A 503 -13.07 -17.31 -10.90
C GLU A 503 -12.25 -16.24 -10.18
N HIS A 504 -11.36 -15.58 -10.93
CA HIS A 504 -10.44 -14.58 -10.38
C HIS A 504 -11.14 -13.50 -9.52
N ASN A 505 -12.30 -13.01 -9.94
CA ASN A 505 -13.05 -12.01 -9.18
C ASN A 505 -13.49 -12.52 -7.82
N ILE A 506 -13.89 -13.79 -7.72
CA ILE A 506 -14.34 -14.42 -6.48
C ILE A 506 -13.17 -14.74 -5.58
N ALA A 507 -12.09 -15.30 -6.15
CA ALA A 507 -10.86 -15.52 -5.40
C ALA A 507 -10.35 -14.23 -4.74
N ARG A 508 -10.38 -13.11 -5.47
CA ARG A 508 -10.01 -11.80 -4.94
C ARG A 508 -10.95 -11.29 -3.86
N GLU A 509 -12.26 -11.45 -4.01
CA GLU A 509 -13.22 -11.03 -2.98
C GLU A 509 -13.13 -11.92 -1.72
N LEU A 510 -12.92 -13.23 -1.87
CA LEU A 510 -12.67 -14.13 -0.75
C LEU A 510 -11.39 -13.76 0.01
N HIS A 511 -10.33 -13.41 -0.70
CA HIS A 511 -9.09 -12.92 -0.08
C HIS A 511 -9.30 -11.66 0.76
N LYS A 512 -10.10 -10.71 0.24
CA LYS A 512 -10.46 -9.50 1.00
C LYS A 512 -11.24 -9.81 2.28
N ILE A 513 -12.14 -10.79 2.23
CA ILE A 513 -12.95 -11.19 3.39
C ILE A 513 -12.09 -11.94 4.42
N HIS A 514 -11.20 -12.82 3.97
CA HIS A 514 -10.28 -13.54 4.87
C HIS A 514 -9.34 -12.60 5.61
N SER A 515 -8.85 -11.56 4.92
CA SER A 515 -7.98 -10.54 5.53
C SER A 515 -8.69 -9.66 6.56
N SER A 516 -10.05 -9.67 6.60
CA SER A 516 -10.86 -8.81 7.47
C SER A 516 -11.47 -9.45 8.71
N ASN A 517 -11.04 -10.61 9.18
CA ASN A 517 -11.49 -11.34 10.40
C ASN A 517 -12.49 -12.48 10.20
N GLY A 518 -11.97 -13.63 9.89
CA GLY A 518 -12.63 -14.91 10.19
C GLY A 518 -13.91 -15.20 9.38
N PHE A 519 -14.17 -16.48 9.25
CA PHE A 519 -15.20 -17.14 8.42
C PHE A 519 -16.68 -16.89 8.76
N THR A 520 -17.01 -15.94 9.62
CA THR A 520 -18.39 -15.73 10.12
C THR A 520 -19.28 -14.92 9.18
N ASN A 521 -18.86 -14.66 7.95
CA ASN A 521 -19.52 -13.64 7.14
C ASN A 521 -20.48 -14.22 6.09
N ILE A 522 -21.75 -13.82 6.16
CA ILE A 522 -22.81 -14.06 5.18
C ILE A 522 -22.36 -13.75 3.74
N LYS A 523 -21.46 -12.78 3.57
CA LYS A 523 -20.88 -12.41 2.25
C LYS A 523 -20.05 -13.51 1.60
N VAL A 524 -19.31 -14.34 2.37
CA VAL A 524 -18.57 -15.50 1.82
C VAL A 524 -19.54 -16.50 1.21
N LYS A 525 -20.65 -16.76 1.90
CA LYS A 525 -21.69 -17.67 1.43
C LYS A 525 -22.32 -17.17 0.13
N GLU A 526 -22.69 -15.90 0.07
CA GLU A 526 -23.27 -15.29 -1.13
C GLU A 526 -22.33 -15.31 -2.34
N LEU A 527 -21.05 -15.05 -2.13
CA LEU A 527 -20.04 -15.08 -3.20
C LEU A 527 -19.85 -16.50 -3.74
N LEU A 528 -19.76 -17.51 -2.87
CA LEU A 528 -19.57 -18.89 -3.28
C LEU A 528 -20.85 -19.47 -3.93
N LEU A 529 -22.03 -19.08 -3.47
CA LEU A 529 -23.32 -19.47 -4.07
C LEU A 529 -23.51 -18.88 -5.46
N ASN A 530 -23.08 -17.63 -5.69
CA ASN A 530 -23.21 -16.97 -6.98
C ASN A 530 -22.39 -17.64 -8.09
N GLN A 531 -21.35 -18.40 -7.76
CA GLN A 531 -20.58 -19.21 -8.73
C GLN A 531 -21.25 -20.54 -9.12
N LYS A 532 -22.50 -20.81 -8.73
CA LYS A 532 -23.10 -22.13 -8.90
C LYS A 532 -22.27 -23.26 -8.26
N ILE A 533 -21.47 -22.94 -7.26
CA ILE A 533 -20.88 -23.95 -6.39
C ILE A 533 -22.04 -24.45 -5.50
N THR A 534 -22.94 -25.21 -6.10
CA THR A 534 -24.18 -25.70 -5.53
C THR A 534 -23.96 -26.64 -4.33
N GLU A 535 -22.72 -26.91 -4.01
CA GLU A 535 -22.32 -27.90 -3.01
C GLU A 535 -22.03 -27.25 -1.64
N ILE A 536 -22.01 -25.90 -1.52
CA ILE A 536 -21.74 -25.22 -0.25
C ILE A 536 -23.05 -24.74 0.37
N ASN A 537 -23.72 -25.62 1.05
CA ASN A 537 -24.95 -25.27 1.80
C ASN A 537 -24.64 -24.64 3.19
N GLU A 538 -23.41 -24.76 3.71
CA GLU A 538 -23.04 -24.38 5.06
C GLU A 538 -21.63 -23.76 5.10
N ILE A 539 -21.49 -22.58 5.72
CA ILE A 539 -20.19 -21.89 5.92
C ILE A 539 -19.26 -22.72 6.83
N GLU A 540 -19.82 -23.49 7.75
CA GLU A 540 -19.09 -24.33 8.67
C GLU A 540 -18.26 -25.45 7.98
N LYS A 541 -18.54 -25.72 6.70
CA LYS A 541 -17.80 -26.67 5.87
C LYS A 541 -16.53 -26.08 5.25
N ILE A 542 -16.30 -24.77 5.32
CA ILE A 542 -15.05 -24.15 4.88
C ILE A 542 -14.01 -24.30 5.99
N TRP A 543 -12.93 -25.02 5.68
CA TRP A 543 -11.86 -25.25 6.64
C TRP A 543 -10.77 -24.20 6.58
N ASN A 544 -10.44 -23.70 5.38
CA ASN A 544 -9.39 -22.71 5.19
C ASN A 544 -9.58 -21.89 3.92
N ILE A 545 -9.12 -20.65 3.96
CA ILE A 545 -8.84 -19.81 2.79
C ILE A 545 -7.42 -19.26 2.98
N ASP A 546 -6.52 -19.53 2.05
CA ASP A 546 -5.13 -19.11 2.17
C ASP A 546 -4.86 -17.72 1.54
N LEU A 547 -3.66 -17.21 1.76
CA LEU A 547 -3.20 -15.94 1.18
C LEU A 547 -3.05 -15.98 -0.35
N ASN A 548 -2.96 -17.18 -0.94
CA ASN A 548 -2.90 -17.38 -2.39
C ASN A 548 -4.28 -17.58 -3.03
N GLN A 549 -5.37 -17.24 -2.28
CA GLN A 549 -6.75 -17.30 -2.78
C GLN A 549 -7.23 -18.73 -3.06
N ASN A 550 -6.67 -19.72 -2.40
CA ASN A 550 -7.17 -21.10 -2.42
C ASN A 550 -8.18 -21.30 -1.31
N VAL A 551 -9.19 -22.12 -1.58
CA VAL A 551 -10.25 -22.45 -0.63
C VAL A 551 -10.27 -23.95 -0.38
N LEU A 552 -10.32 -24.35 0.88
CA LEU A 552 -10.49 -25.74 1.30
C LEU A 552 -11.85 -25.95 1.92
N ILE A 553 -12.60 -26.92 1.41
CA ILE A 553 -13.92 -27.30 1.91
C ILE A 553 -13.93 -28.77 2.27
N TYR A 554 -14.61 -29.11 3.38
CA TYR A 554 -14.92 -30.48 3.78
C TYR A 554 -16.41 -30.72 3.67
N GLN A 555 -16.81 -31.70 2.85
CA GLN A 555 -18.22 -32.06 2.63
C GLN A 555 -18.64 -33.35 3.32
N GLY A 556 -17.68 -34.13 3.88
CA GLY A 556 -17.96 -35.41 4.52
C GLY A 556 -18.85 -35.26 5.77
N ASP A 557 -19.58 -36.31 6.07
CA ASP A 557 -20.43 -36.40 7.28
C ASP A 557 -19.66 -36.88 8.52
N THR A 558 -18.42 -37.36 8.34
CA THR A 558 -17.58 -37.84 9.43
C THR A 558 -17.03 -36.68 10.23
N GLN A 559 -17.24 -36.67 11.53
CA GLN A 559 -16.65 -35.67 12.41
C GLN A 559 -15.14 -35.92 12.53
N ILE A 560 -14.33 -34.95 12.18
CA ILE A 560 -12.87 -35.03 12.25
C ILE A 560 -12.41 -34.35 13.54
N GLU A 561 -11.55 -34.99 14.30
CA GLU A 561 -10.97 -34.45 15.52
C GLU A 561 -10.10 -33.22 15.20
N ASP A 562 -10.06 -32.23 16.09
CA ASP A 562 -9.35 -30.97 15.87
C ASP A 562 -7.86 -31.17 15.60
N ASN A 563 -7.20 -32.11 16.28
CA ASN A 563 -5.79 -32.45 16.04
C ASN A 563 -5.55 -32.96 14.60
N HIS A 564 -6.44 -33.84 14.09
CA HIS A 564 -6.35 -34.29 12.71
C HIS A 564 -6.64 -33.17 11.69
N LYS A 565 -7.56 -32.26 12.04
CA LYS A 565 -7.85 -31.10 11.19
C LYS A 565 -6.64 -30.18 11.06
N GLU A 566 -5.96 -29.84 12.15
CA GLU A 566 -4.74 -29.04 12.13
C GLU A 566 -3.64 -29.69 11.30
N LEU A 567 -3.44 -30.99 11.46
CA LEU A 567 -2.48 -31.79 10.70
C LEU A 567 -2.78 -31.75 9.19
N ILE A 568 -4.05 -31.92 8.80
CA ILE A 568 -4.48 -31.86 7.41
C ILE A 568 -4.25 -30.44 6.83
N LEU A 569 -4.54 -29.39 7.59
CA LEU A 569 -4.29 -28.01 7.17
C LEU A 569 -2.81 -27.77 6.92
N GLU A 570 -1.92 -28.28 7.76
CA GLU A 570 -0.46 -28.20 7.55
C GLU A 570 -0.02 -28.92 6.27
N ILE A 571 -0.51 -30.15 6.05
CA ILE A 571 -0.21 -30.94 4.85
C ILE A 571 -0.67 -30.20 3.59
N ILE A 572 -1.90 -29.70 3.59
CA ILE A 572 -2.46 -29.00 2.43
C ILE A 572 -1.71 -27.69 2.17
N ASN A 573 -1.32 -26.97 3.21
CA ASN A 573 -0.51 -25.77 3.06
C ASN A 573 0.84 -26.05 2.38
N LYS A 574 1.52 -27.15 2.75
CA LYS A 574 2.75 -27.59 2.06
C LYS A 574 2.53 -27.90 0.57
N ILE A 575 1.39 -28.52 0.22
CA ILE A 575 1.05 -28.78 -1.18
C ILE A 575 0.74 -27.48 -1.93
N GLN A 576 0.10 -26.52 -1.29
CA GLN A 576 -0.24 -25.21 -1.88
C GLN A 576 0.98 -24.36 -2.15
N ILE A 577 2.04 -24.49 -1.35
CA ILE A 577 3.29 -23.78 -1.53
C ILE A 577 4.11 -24.39 -2.68
N ASN A 578 4.08 -25.72 -2.84
CA ASN A 578 4.86 -26.46 -3.84
C ASN A 578 3.91 -27.18 -4.82
N GLY A 579 3.47 -26.47 -5.86
CA GLY A 579 2.57 -26.99 -6.88
C GLY A 579 3.20 -28.13 -7.69
N PRO A 580 2.39 -29.08 -8.21
CA PRO A 580 2.89 -30.30 -8.86
C PRO A 580 3.38 -30.09 -10.30
N LEU A 581 3.18 -28.94 -10.93
CA LEU A 581 3.60 -28.65 -12.29
C LEU A 581 5.10 -28.32 -12.36
N CYS A 582 5.53 -27.34 -11.60
CA CYS A 582 6.93 -26.87 -11.57
C CYS A 582 7.35 -26.31 -10.19
N GLY A 583 6.65 -26.70 -9.11
CA GLY A 583 6.96 -26.27 -7.75
C GLY A 583 6.63 -24.82 -7.47
N GLU A 584 5.73 -24.17 -8.22
CA GLU A 584 5.27 -22.84 -7.95
C GLU A 584 4.02 -22.86 -7.05
N LYS A 585 3.77 -21.74 -6.34
CA LYS A 585 2.63 -21.65 -5.41
C LYS A 585 1.30 -21.82 -6.16
N LEU A 586 0.41 -22.66 -5.64
CA LEU A 586 -0.95 -22.81 -6.17
C LEU A 586 -1.79 -21.55 -5.88
N THR A 587 -2.65 -21.16 -6.81
CA THR A 587 -3.56 -20.02 -6.66
C THR A 587 -4.91 -20.26 -7.33
N GLU A 588 -5.96 -19.60 -6.81
CA GLU A 588 -7.32 -19.65 -7.37
C GLU A 588 -7.90 -21.05 -7.47
N ILE A 589 -7.63 -21.92 -6.47
CA ILE A 589 -8.08 -23.30 -6.46
C ILE A 589 -9.06 -23.54 -5.33
N LEU A 590 -10.17 -24.21 -5.63
CA LEU A 590 -11.07 -24.79 -4.67
C LEU A 590 -10.76 -26.27 -4.52
N ILE A 591 -10.30 -26.68 -3.36
CA ILE A 591 -10.08 -28.06 -2.98
C ILE A 591 -11.28 -28.52 -2.15
N THR A 592 -12.02 -29.53 -2.62
CA THR A 592 -13.16 -30.10 -1.93
C THR A 592 -12.85 -31.51 -1.47
N ILE A 593 -12.76 -31.72 -0.18
CA ILE A 593 -12.69 -33.05 0.43
C ILE A 593 -14.14 -33.58 0.55
N ILE A 594 -14.47 -34.55 -0.27
CA ILE A 594 -15.84 -35.11 -0.34
C ILE A 594 -16.06 -36.14 0.76
N ASP A 595 -15.06 -36.98 1.00
CA ASP A 595 -15.11 -38.02 2.01
C ASP A 595 -13.71 -38.32 2.54
N LEU A 596 -13.58 -38.50 3.84
CA LEU A 596 -12.30 -38.73 4.49
C LEU A 596 -12.50 -39.75 5.62
N LYS A 597 -11.77 -40.83 5.56
CA LYS A 597 -11.74 -41.86 6.64
C LYS A 597 -10.33 -41.91 7.18
N ILE A 598 -10.20 -41.70 8.48
CA ILE A 598 -8.94 -41.76 9.23
C ILE A 598 -9.08 -42.82 10.29
N SER A 599 -8.15 -43.77 10.32
CA SER A 599 -7.99 -44.73 11.43
C SER A 599 -7.21 -44.06 12.55
N SER A 600 -7.46 -44.45 13.80
CA SER A 600 -6.67 -44.01 14.95
C SER A 600 -5.23 -44.53 14.84
N LEU A 601 -4.29 -43.63 14.55
CA LEU A 601 -2.85 -43.91 14.44
C LEU A 601 -2.09 -43.01 15.42
N ASP A 602 -0.89 -43.45 15.81
CA ASP A 602 0.09 -42.57 16.47
C ASP A 602 0.40 -41.37 15.58
N GLU A 603 0.55 -40.18 16.16
CA GLU A 603 0.64 -38.90 15.42
C GLU A 603 1.73 -38.87 14.34
N GLU A 604 2.92 -39.43 14.57
CA GLU A 604 4.02 -39.47 13.59
C GLU A 604 3.71 -40.36 12.37
N ILE A 605 3.08 -41.50 12.60
CA ILE A 605 2.66 -42.44 11.55
C ILE A 605 1.51 -41.80 10.74
N ALA A 606 0.57 -41.14 11.45
CA ALA A 606 -0.53 -40.44 10.81
C ALA A 606 -0.06 -39.35 9.85
N PHE A 607 0.91 -38.55 10.25
CA PHE A 607 1.45 -37.49 9.38
C PHE A 607 2.00 -38.04 8.06
N THR A 608 2.84 -39.05 8.09
CA THR A 608 3.46 -39.65 6.90
C THR A 608 2.44 -40.26 5.94
N GLU A 609 1.51 -41.03 6.49
CA GLU A 609 0.44 -41.73 5.74
C GLU A 609 -0.54 -40.72 5.11
N LEU A 610 -0.98 -39.73 5.89
CA LEU A 610 -1.90 -38.70 5.42
C LEU A 610 -1.20 -37.77 4.39
N SER A 611 0.05 -37.35 4.62
CA SER A 611 0.80 -36.53 3.69
C SER A 611 0.92 -37.18 2.31
N SER A 612 1.29 -38.45 2.27
CA SER A 612 1.39 -39.20 1.01
C SER A 612 0.02 -39.31 0.31
N MET A 613 -1.04 -39.61 1.04
CA MET A 613 -2.40 -39.74 0.51
C MET A 613 -2.94 -38.41 -0.03
N PHE A 614 -2.79 -37.32 0.71
CA PHE A 614 -3.25 -36.01 0.29
C PHE A 614 -2.46 -35.49 -0.90
N TYR A 615 -1.13 -35.61 -0.86
CA TYR A 615 -0.26 -35.18 -1.98
C TYR A 615 -0.65 -35.89 -3.27
N GLU A 616 -0.72 -37.22 -3.27
CA GLU A 616 -1.08 -38.00 -4.45
C GLU A 616 -2.53 -37.73 -4.91
N GLY A 617 -3.47 -37.56 -3.97
CA GLY A 617 -4.86 -37.25 -4.26
C GLY A 617 -5.03 -35.91 -4.94
N ILE A 618 -4.48 -34.85 -4.36
CA ILE A 618 -4.56 -33.49 -4.88
C ILE A 618 -3.80 -33.36 -6.19
N LYS A 619 -2.59 -33.95 -6.29
CA LYS A 619 -1.80 -33.98 -7.54
C LYS A 619 -2.57 -34.62 -8.70
N LYS A 620 -3.18 -35.80 -8.48
CA LYS A 620 -4.00 -36.47 -9.50
C LYS A 620 -5.25 -35.65 -9.87
N ALA A 621 -5.88 -35.01 -8.90
CA ALA A 621 -7.02 -34.16 -9.15
C ALA A 621 -6.62 -32.93 -9.98
N LEU A 622 -5.51 -32.27 -9.65
CA LEU A 622 -4.98 -31.14 -10.40
C LEU A 622 -4.59 -31.49 -11.83
N ILE A 623 -3.91 -32.64 -12.04
CA ILE A 623 -3.58 -33.15 -13.38
C ILE A 623 -4.88 -33.41 -14.17
N ASN A 624 -5.90 -34.00 -13.55
CA ASN A 624 -7.19 -34.26 -14.21
C ASN A 624 -7.97 -32.96 -14.51
N ALA A 625 -7.71 -31.88 -13.76
CA ALA A 625 -8.30 -30.56 -13.96
C ALA A 625 -7.51 -29.69 -14.97
N GLU A 626 -6.52 -30.25 -15.66
CA GLU A 626 -5.62 -29.56 -16.60
C GLU A 626 -4.82 -28.44 -15.94
N LEU A 627 -3.65 -28.79 -15.42
CA LEU A 627 -2.72 -27.83 -14.78
C LEU A 627 -2.27 -26.76 -15.77
N ILE A 628 -2.24 -25.51 -15.31
CA ILE A 628 -1.76 -24.35 -16.07
C ILE A 628 -0.76 -23.55 -15.25
N LEU A 629 0.13 -22.86 -15.97
CA LEU A 629 1.03 -21.87 -15.41
C LEU A 629 0.46 -20.48 -15.60
N LEU A 630 0.46 -19.67 -14.52
CA LEU A 630 0.04 -18.28 -14.54
C LEU A 630 1.26 -17.37 -14.40
N GLU A 631 1.27 -16.29 -15.17
CA GLU A 631 2.28 -15.23 -15.08
C GLU A 631 1.67 -13.88 -14.69
N PRO A 632 2.41 -13.01 -13.98
CA PRO A 632 1.94 -11.69 -13.64
C PRO A 632 1.94 -10.78 -14.87
N ILE A 633 0.88 -9.99 -15.00
CA ILE A 633 0.69 -9.01 -16.07
C ILE A 633 0.69 -7.61 -15.47
N TYR A 634 1.40 -6.69 -16.10
CA TYR A 634 1.30 -5.27 -15.85
C TYR A 634 0.26 -4.61 -16.75
N HIS A 635 -0.57 -3.76 -16.18
CA HIS A 635 -1.29 -2.71 -16.87
C HIS A 635 -0.34 -1.52 -17.01
N THR A 636 -0.03 -1.13 -18.23
CA THR A 636 0.97 -0.09 -18.51
C THR A 636 0.36 1.02 -19.35
N ILE A 637 0.49 2.24 -18.86
CA ILE A 637 0.09 3.44 -19.59
C ILE A 637 1.34 4.14 -20.09
N ILE A 638 1.46 4.25 -21.42
CA ILE A 638 2.60 4.87 -22.09
C ILE A 638 2.17 6.22 -22.64
N GLN A 639 2.93 7.25 -22.32
CA GLN A 639 2.77 8.61 -22.84
C GLN A 639 3.98 8.97 -23.70
N LEU A 640 3.75 9.40 -24.93
CA LEU A 640 4.84 9.68 -25.88
C LEU A 640 4.40 10.70 -26.94
N PRO A 641 5.35 11.40 -27.59
CA PRO A 641 5.04 12.23 -28.75
C PRO A 641 4.51 11.39 -29.92
N PRO A 642 3.48 11.87 -30.66
CA PRO A 642 2.84 11.11 -31.74
C PRO A 642 3.77 10.57 -32.81
N SER A 643 4.91 11.23 -33.05
CA SER A 643 5.94 10.80 -34.02
C SER A 643 6.57 9.45 -33.70
N TYR A 644 6.49 8.98 -32.45
CA TYR A 644 7.06 7.70 -32.00
C TYR A 644 6.04 6.55 -31.94
N ILE A 645 4.76 6.79 -32.20
CA ILE A 645 3.69 5.77 -32.09
C ILE A 645 4.03 4.53 -32.93
N LYS A 646 4.41 4.71 -34.20
CA LYS A 646 4.68 3.57 -35.11
C LYS A 646 5.80 2.67 -34.59
N ASN A 647 6.89 3.25 -34.13
CA ASN A 647 8.03 2.51 -33.60
C ASN A 647 7.66 1.81 -32.27
N THR A 648 6.90 2.48 -31.42
CA THR A 648 6.40 1.91 -30.16
C THR A 648 5.50 0.72 -30.40
N LEU A 649 4.57 0.78 -31.35
CA LEU A 649 3.69 -0.34 -31.69
C LEU A 649 4.48 -1.58 -32.14
N SER A 650 5.58 -1.40 -32.86
CA SER A 650 6.47 -2.50 -33.25
C SER A 650 7.13 -3.17 -32.05
N VAL A 651 7.58 -2.38 -31.07
CA VAL A 651 8.16 -2.90 -29.81
C VAL A 651 7.10 -3.61 -28.98
N LEU A 652 5.89 -3.04 -28.86
CA LEU A 652 4.78 -3.66 -28.14
C LEU A 652 4.44 -5.05 -28.69
N SER A 653 4.37 -5.20 -30.00
CA SER A 653 4.11 -6.49 -30.66
C SER A 653 5.20 -7.52 -30.36
N LYS A 654 6.48 -7.09 -30.33
CA LYS A 654 7.62 -7.97 -30.01
C LYS A 654 7.55 -8.51 -28.57
N HIS A 655 7.02 -7.73 -27.64
CA HIS A 655 6.93 -8.06 -26.21
C HIS A 655 5.57 -8.65 -25.81
N SER A 656 4.80 -9.19 -26.74
CA SER A 656 3.48 -9.82 -26.49
C SER A 656 2.51 -8.90 -25.74
N ALA A 657 2.65 -7.58 -25.90
CA ALA A 657 1.79 -6.60 -25.25
C ALA A 657 0.43 -6.52 -25.95
N LYS A 658 -0.66 -6.60 -25.16
CA LYS A 658 -2.03 -6.42 -25.63
C LYS A 658 -2.43 -4.97 -25.47
N ILE A 659 -2.81 -4.31 -26.57
CA ILE A 659 -3.28 -2.93 -26.55
C ILE A 659 -4.77 -2.92 -26.20
N ASN A 660 -5.13 -2.25 -25.10
CA ASN A 660 -6.52 -2.04 -24.68
C ASN A 660 -7.11 -0.80 -25.33
N LYS A 661 -6.37 0.30 -25.33
CA LYS A 661 -6.84 1.59 -25.82
C LYS A 661 -5.66 2.44 -26.33
N MET A 662 -5.92 3.21 -27.36
CA MET A 662 -4.97 4.21 -27.85
C MET A 662 -5.73 5.52 -28.11
N ASN A 663 -5.32 6.58 -27.42
CA ASN A 663 -5.91 7.90 -27.57
C ASN A 663 -4.82 8.88 -28.01
N GLN A 664 -5.16 9.68 -29.01
CA GLN A 664 -4.36 10.84 -29.39
C GLN A 664 -5.15 12.10 -28.97
N GLU A 665 -5.06 12.42 -27.68
CA GLU A 665 -5.92 13.48 -27.10
C GLU A 665 -5.44 14.89 -27.37
N LYS A 666 -4.16 15.05 -27.74
CA LYS A 666 -3.55 16.39 -28.00
C LYS A 666 -2.63 16.31 -29.22
N GLN A 667 -2.47 17.45 -29.88
CA GLN A 667 -1.57 17.60 -31.05
C GLN A 667 -0.11 17.22 -30.74
N TYR A 668 0.24 17.06 -29.46
CA TYR A 668 1.61 16.86 -28.96
C TYR A 668 1.82 15.59 -28.13
N GLN A 669 0.78 14.83 -27.79
CA GLN A 669 0.89 13.67 -26.90
C GLN A 669 -0.09 12.56 -27.26
N ALA A 670 0.42 11.33 -27.35
CA ALA A 670 -0.35 10.11 -27.48
C ALA A 670 -0.28 9.29 -26.19
N ILE A 671 -1.37 8.64 -25.84
CA ILE A 671 -1.50 7.75 -24.70
C ILE A 671 -1.84 6.36 -25.23
N ILE A 672 -1.04 5.37 -24.86
CA ILE A 672 -1.25 3.95 -25.22
C ILE A 672 -1.44 3.17 -23.91
N ASP A 673 -2.59 2.53 -23.78
CA ASP A 673 -2.95 1.65 -22.67
C ASP A 673 -2.75 0.19 -23.09
N ILE A 674 -1.91 -0.54 -22.36
CA ILE A 674 -1.52 -1.91 -22.69
C ILE A 674 -1.55 -2.84 -21.48
N LEU A 675 -1.65 -4.13 -21.75
CA LEU A 675 -1.31 -5.22 -20.84
C LEU A 675 -0.06 -5.91 -21.34
N ILE A 676 0.97 -6.02 -20.48
CA ILE A 676 2.26 -6.62 -20.83
C ILE A 676 2.70 -7.63 -19.77
N PRO A 677 3.17 -8.84 -20.15
CA PRO A 677 3.76 -9.80 -19.21
C PRO A 677 4.99 -9.23 -18.52
N VAL A 678 5.10 -9.44 -17.19
CA VAL A 678 6.21 -8.91 -16.38
C VAL A 678 7.56 -9.41 -16.90
N ARG A 679 7.63 -10.64 -17.42
CA ARG A 679 8.86 -11.21 -18.02
C ARG A 679 9.41 -10.40 -19.18
N HIS A 680 8.56 -9.67 -19.89
CA HIS A 680 8.95 -8.81 -21.01
C HIS A 680 9.16 -7.35 -20.62
N SER A 681 8.67 -6.92 -19.45
CA SER A 681 8.64 -5.51 -19.05
C SER A 681 10.04 -4.89 -18.89
N ILE A 682 11.04 -5.69 -18.50
CA ILE A 682 12.42 -5.21 -18.28
C ILE A 682 13.06 -4.83 -19.61
N GLN A 683 13.07 -5.75 -20.59
CA GLN A 683 13.62 -5.50 -21.91
C GLN A 683 12.82 -4.43 -22.67
N PHE A 684 11.49 -4.44 -22.53
CA PHE A 684 10.60 -3.40 -23.04
C PHE A 684 11.01 -2.00 -22.57
N ALA A 685 11.34 -1.85 -21.30
CA ALA A 685 11.75 -0.56 -20.73
C ALA A 685 13.01 0.02 -21.38
N GLU A 686 13.98 -0.82 -21.68
CA GLU A 686 15.23 -0.43 -22.36
C GLU A 686 14.97 -0.06 -23.83
N GLU A 687 14.22 -0.90 -24.55
CA GLU A 687 13.91 -0.69 -25.97
C GLU A 687 13.07 0.59 -26.17
N ILE A 688 12.05 0.85 -25.33
CA ILE A 688 11.20 2.01 -25.49
C ILE A 688 11.96 3.32 -25.22
N ARG A 689 12.86 3.33 -24.22
CA ARG A 689 13.76 4.48 -24.00
C ARG A 689 14.62 4.75 -25.21
N SER A 690 15.21 3.72 -25.78
CA SER A 690 16.09 3.82 -26.95
C SER A 690 15.36 4.39 -28.16
N ILE A 691 14.21 3.80 -28.56
CA ILE A 691 13.49 4.21 -29.78
C ILE A 691 12.83 5.59 -29.67
N THR A 692 12.50 6.03 -28.43
CA THR A 692 11.89 7.34 -28.19
C THR A 692 12.88 8.41 -27.79
N SER A 693 14.19 8.09 -27.77
CA SER A 693 15.24 9.01 -27.28
C SER A 693 14.94 9.55 -25.88
N GLY A 694 14.41 8.71 -25.00
CA GLY A 694 14.03 9.07 -23.65
C GLY A 694 12.76 9.94 -23.51
N LYS A 695 11.99 10.14 -24.58
CA LYS A 695 10.79 11.00 -24.59
C LYS A 695 9.51 10.26 -24.23
N ALA A 696 9.52 8.94 -24.18
CA ALA A 696 8.40 8.18 -23.66
C ALA A 696 8.45 8.14 -22.15
N PHE A 697 7.32 8.32 -21.54
CA PHE A 697 7.08 8.10 -20.13
C PHE A 697 6.07 6.96 -19.99
N TRP A 698 6.31 6.00 -19.09
CA TRP A 698 5.37 4.90 -18.87
C TRP A 698 5.34 4.52 -17.41
N GLN A 699 4.26 3.85 -17.05
CA GLN A 699 3.97 3.44 -15.70
C GLN A 699 3.34 2.06 -15.70
N ASN A 700 3.88 1.17 -14.86
CA ASN A 700 3.40 -0.20 -14.70
C ASN A 700 2.60 -0.33 -13.40
N GLU A 701 1.43 -0.93 -13.46
CA GLU A 701 0.63 -1.33 -12.30
C GLU A 701 0.33 -2.82 -12.42
N PHE A 702 0.43 -3.57 -11.31
CA PHE A 702 0.04 -4.98 -11.34
C PHE A 702 -1.45 -5.10 -11.68
N TYR A 703 -1.76 -5.88 -12.70
CA TYR A 703 -3.13 -6.09 -13.16
C TYR A 703 -3.72 -7.40 -12.61
N ALA A 704 -3.13 -8.53 -12.96
CA ALA A 704 -3.58 -9.87 -12.56
C ALA A 704 -2.51 -10.93 -12.90
N PHE A 705 -2.68 -12.13 -12.37
CA PHE A 705 -2.05 -13.32 -12.91
C PHE A 705 -2.90 -13.87 -14.06
N MET A 706 -2.29 -14.14 -15.22
CA MET A 706 -2.98 -14.66 -16.39
C MET A 706 -2.25 -15.91 -16.92
N GLU A 707 -2.98 -16.76 -17.62
CA GLU A 707 -2.46 -17.98 -18.21
C GLU A 707 -1.33 -17.68 -19.21
N VAL A 708 -0.20 -18.37 -19.05
CA VAL A 708 0.90 -18.31 -20.01
C VAL A 708 0.45 -18.97 -21.32
N PRO A 709 0.68 -18.36 -22.49
CA PRO A 709 0.29 -18.96 -23.76
C PRO A 709 0.91 -20.37 -23.95
N ASP A 710 0.13 -21.33 -24.44
CA ASP A 710 0.52 -22.76 -24.55
C ASP A 710 1.85 -22.96 -25.25
N HIS A 711 2.16 -22.15 -26.29
CA HIS A 711 3.39 -22.26 -27.06
C HIS A 711 4.66 -21.85 -26.30
N GLU A 712 4.52 -21.13 -25.18
CA GLU A 712 5.62 -20.70 -24.32
C GLU A 712 5.62 -21.47 -22.99
N ALA A 713 4.43 -21.90 -22.54
CA ALA A 713 4.25 -22.53 -21.25
C ALA A 713 5.17 -23.74 -21.03
N GLN A 714 5.29 -24.63 -22.01
CA GLN A 714 6.12 -25.82 -21.89
C GLN A 714 7.60 -25.50 -21.70
N GLN A 715 8.12 -24.50 -22.40
CA GLN A 715 9.52 -24.08 -22.26
C GLN A 715 9.74 -23.46 -20.87
N ILE A 716 8.85 -22.59 -20.41
CA ILE A 716 8.96 -21.94 -19.11
C ILE A 716 8.88 -22.98 -17.99
N VAL A 717 7.93 -23.93 -18.06
CA VAL A 717 7.82 -25.02 -17.09
C VAL A 717 9.11 -25.83 -17.03
N ASN A 718 9.70 -26.18 -18.19
CA ASN A 718 10.95 -26.93 -18.23
C ASN A 718 12.09 -26.15 -17.58
N ASP A 719 12.20 -24.84 -17.85
CA ASP A 719 13.22 -23.97 -17.27
C ASP A 719 13.04 -23.85 -15.75
N LEU A 720 11.80 -23.72 -15.26
CA LEU A 720 11.49 -23.65 -13.83
C LEU A 720 11.83 -24.98 -13.14
N ARG A 721 11.43 -26.11 -13.72
CA ARG A 721 11.76 -27.45 -13.18
C ARG A 721 13.25 -27.68 -13.11
N PHE A 722 13.97 -27.35 -14.16
CA PHE A 722 15.44 -27.47 -14.20
C PHE A 722 16.12 -26.67 -13.10
N ARG A 723 15.67 -25.43 -12.87
CA ARG A 723 16.23 -24.56 -11.84
C ARG A 723 15.95 -25.07 -10.42
N LYS A 724 14.79 -25.67 -10.22
CA LYS A 724 14.37 -26.21 -8.90
C LYS A 724 14.86 -27.66 -8.69
N GLY A 725 15.62 -28.24 -9.62
CA GLY A 725 16.12 -29.61 -9.48
C GLY A 725 15.04 -30.69 -9.61
N LEU A 726 13.81 -30.32 -10.03
CA LEU A 726 12.71 -31.27 -10.14
C LEU A 726 12.92 -32.25 -11.26
N SER A 727 12.85 -33.54 -10.97
CA SER A 727 12.92 -34.61 -11.99
C SER A 727 11.77 -34.51 -13.00
N TRP A 728 12.01 -34.99 -14.22
CA TRP A 728 11.03 -35.02 -15.30
C TRP A 728 9.88 -35.99 -15.02
#